data_ce70efc086cac4694963a585491b71ef
#
_entry.id   ce70efc086cac4694963a585491b71ef
#
_cell.length_a   1.000
_cell.length_b   1.000
_cell.length_c   1.000
_cell.angle_alpha   90.00
_cell.angle_beta   90.00
_cell.angle_gamma   90.00
#
_symmetry.space_group_name_H-M   'P 1'
#
loop_
_entity.id
_entity.type
_entity.pdbx_description
1 polymer ?
#
loop_
_entity_poly.entity_id
_entity_poly.type
_entity_poly.pdbx_seq_one_letter_code
_entity_poly.pdbx_strand_id
1 'polypeptide(L)'
;MTQKLDVNKAIIYDCESYPNLFSVSYCLASDANKNAIIEVSQRKNQLKKLINLLDKLHEKKWYMIGFNNGDYDWTILDWVYKNSDDLLYLSGVEAAKKINDFNNYWFNYLQKDMLSFFEYKKENRLWPNNFYVKQIDLFKIHRLDAVRVGLKTIQFNMGFPNIRTLPFEIGRFLTSEEIDKVLDYNLYNDVLGTKLFFDKSLSQIEFRQVMGESLNKYLMLSSDVKIAETWFQQKLEENSVECYRKTSSGRVPNQTRYPEGFFMDDSIFDCIEFKTDRFNAIKKWFSEQHIIGTKGVFTDLTNEEISYLYPYMNKDKTNLKKDGVFKKLELEYGGIPFTFGQGGLHASVISQYVYSDDDYLLLDLDVKSYYPSIIALIWKVFGEEFRVYPKHIGDVYCDIVKYVRDIRFKTDKSNPWNLMYKLILNAFTYGKLNEDNSFVFDPKAMLTVTINGQLMLCMLAEMIIENTEHTTIIQANTDGITVKVHKSEYDKVKELSEQWQDKTGLQLDEAYYDFMAINDVNNYLAKYSSDPRNEKPNSMKVKGAYLNKPTWTQDFSFLVIPKAVEAYFKDGTLPENFIVNHKDNHDFMAHIKIDKRFELLGIFKNNDNSGLSVTDALMFNRLLNHETLNVIDVLKDLDDYDKFIDYIKVDIAKTKGISIDDVDFKSINRRVKSVPSKSKFFGEELSKLFKVKEKVTKSFVKYYLE
;
A
#
# COMPACT_ATOMS: atom_id res chain seq x y z
N MET A 1 32.48 3.62 9.64
CA MET A 1 31.40 3.60 10.67
C MET A 1 30.38 4.65 10.27
N THR A 2 29.20 4.22 9.87
CA THR A 2 28.09 5.12 9.52
C THR A 2 27.69 5.93 10.75
N GLN A 3 27.75 7.25 10.63
CA GLN A 3 27.31 8.14 11.71
C GLN A 3 25.79 8.10 11.76
N LYS A 4 25.24 7.29 12.69
CA LYS A 4 23.79 7.17 12.94
C LYS A 4 23.18 8.56 13.14
N LEU A 5 21.94 8.79 12.66
CA LEU A 5 21.24 10.05 12.88
C LEU A 5 21.29 10.41 14.38
N ASP A 6 21.90 11.54 14.69
CA ASP A 6 21.87 12.07 16.03
C ASP A 6 20.52 12.74 16.26
N VAL A 7 19.61 12.02 16.92
CA VAL A 7 18.26 12.51 17.24
C VAL A 7 18.28 13.82 18.06
N ASN A 8 19.41 14.14 18.72
CA ASN A 8 19.57 15.42 19.42
C ASN A 8 19.85 16.57 18.45
N LYS A 9 20.10 16.29 17.18
CA LYS A 9 20.29 17.27 16.12
C LYS A 9 19.14 17.31 15.14
N ALA A 10 17.92 17.10 15.61
CA ALA A 10 16.73 17.17 14.78
C ALA A 10 15.55 17.74 15.56
N ILE A 11 14.68 18.44 14.82
CA ILE A 11 13.36 18.86 15.29
C ILE A 11 12.27 18.21 14.44
N ILE A 12 11.14 17.91 15.06
CA ILE A 12 9.88 17.54 14.39
C ILE A 12 9.08 18.83 14.26
N TYR A 13 8.51 19.12 13.11
CA TYR A 13 7.78 20.37 12.88
C TYR A 13 6.59 20.21 11.95
N ASP A 14 5.68 21.17 12.02
CA ASP A 14 4.55 21.35 11.13
C ASP A 14 4.14 22.81 11.06
N CYS A 15 3.55 23.27 9.94
CA CYS A 15 3.17 24.65 9.70
C CYS A 15 1.66 24.78 9.54
N GLU A 16 1.07 25.88 10.06
CA GLU A 16 -0.31 26.24 9.79
C GLU A 16 -0.41 27.65 9.19
N SER A 17 -1.28 27.82 8.20
CA SER A 17 -1.43 29.08 7.47
C SER A 17 -2.91 29.45 7.30
N TYR A 18 -3.27 30.62 7.84
CA TYR A 18 -4.56 31.28 7.69
C TYR A 18 -4.34 32.74 7.26
N PRO A 19 -5.36 33.47 6.78
CA PRO A 19 -5.19 34.85 6.33
C PRO A 19 -4.56 35.80 7.37
N ASN A 20 -4.70 35.48 8.66
CA ASN A 20 -4.17 36.29 9.75
C ASN A 20 -3.31 35.50 10.75
N LEU A 21 -2.91 34.29 10.39
CA LEU A 21 -2.01 33.46 11.20
C LEU A 21 -1.05 32.67 10.30
N PHE A 22 0.24 32.78 10.56
CA PHE A 22 1.21 31.79 10.17
C PHE A 22 1.92 31.27 11.42
N SER A 23 2.03 29.98 11.56
CA SER A 23 2.71 29.35 12.70
C SER A 23 3.59 28.21 12.28
N VAL A 24 4.66 28.03 13.08
CA VAL A 24 5.53 26.85 13.02
C VAL A 24 5.59 26.26 14.43
N SER A 25 4.98 25.12 14.59
CA SER A 25 5.08 24.34 15.83
C SER A 25 6.17 23.29 15.69
N TYR A 26 6.96 23.08 16.75
CA TYR A 26 8.02 22.08 16.71
C TYR A 26 8.36 21.51 18.08
N CYS A 27 8.94 20.31 18.11
CA CYS A 27 9.56 19.72 19.28
C CYS A 27 10.94 19.12 18.94
N LEU A 28 11.78 18.87 19.95
CA LEU A 28 13.01 18.10 19.71
C LEU A 28 12.67 16.65 19.36
N ALA A 29 13.35 16.10 18.38
CA ALA A 29 13.21 14.69 18.02
C ALA A 29 13.61 13.74 19.15
N SER A 30 14.49 14.17 20.05
CA SER A 30 14.88 13.39 21.26
C SER A 30 13.94 13.53 22.45
N ASP A 31 13.13 14.61 22.51
CA ASP A 31 12.28 14.91 23.67
C ASP A 31 11.08 15.78 23.27
N ALA A 32 9.92 15.17 23.21
CA ALA A 32 8.67 15.84 22.83
C ALA A 32 8.26 16.98 23.81
N ASN A 33 8.69 16.91 25.07
CA ASN A 33 8.38 17.97 26.06
C ASN A 33 9.17 19.25 25.79
N LYS A 34 10.27 19.16 25.06
CA LYS A 34 11.02 20.34 24.60
C LYS A 34 10.44 20.83 23.29
N ASN A 35 9.33 21.53 23.40
CA ASN A 35 8.58 22.05 22.25
C ASN A 35 8.45 23.58 22.31
N ALA A 36 8.10 24.15 21.18
CA ALA A 36 7.80 25.57 21.06
C ALA A 36 6.93 25.85 19.84
N ILE A 37 6.27 27.00 19.87
CA ILE A 37 5.47 27.54 18.79
C ILE A 37 6.05 28.90 18.42
N ILE A 38 6.20 29.15 17.14
CA ILE A 38 6.50 30.46 16.55
C ILE A 38 5.20 30.95 15.90
N GLU A 39 4.74 32.13 16.32
CA GLU A 39 3.50 32.72 15.86
C GLU A 39 3.75 34.02 15.14
N VAL A 40 3.14 34.20 13.97
CA VAL A 40 3.06 35.44 13.20
C VAL A 40 1.56 35.73 12.97
N SER A 41 1.01 36.71 13.68
CA SER A 41 -0.42 37.03 13.67
C SER A 41 -0.65 38.49 14.07
N GLN A 42 -1.94 38.90 14.19
CA GLN A 42 -2.29 40.22 14.73
C GLN A 42 -1.86 40.44 16.19
N ARG A 43 -1.60 39.40 16.96
CA ARG A 43 -1.21 39.50 18.38
C ARG A 43 0.28 39.30 18.65
N LYS A 44 1.00 38.63 17.71
CA LYS A 44 2.45 38.40 17.82
C LYS A 44 3.10 38.43 16.45
N ASN A 45 4.29 39.03 16.38
CA ASN A 45 5.14 38.92 15.21
C ASN A 45 6.50 38.31 15.61
N GLN A 46 6.63 36.99 15.48
CA GLN A 46 7.87 36.29 15.79
C GLN A 46 8.65 35.84 14.53
N LEU A 47 8.45 36.54 13.41
CA LEU A 47 9.11 36.19 12.15
C LEU A 47 10.64 36.20 12.29
N LYS A 48 11.21 37.21 12.97
CA LYS A 48 12.65 37.28 13.24
C LYS A 48 13.16 36.07 14.04
N LYS A 49 12.32 35.54 14.97
CA LYS A 49 12.66 34.33 15.73
C LYS A 49 12.68 33.09 14.82
N LEU A 50 11.77 33.02 13.83
CA LEU A 50 11.74 31.94 12.82
C LEU A 50 13.02 31.97 11.97
N ILE A 51 13.40 33.14 11.41
CA ILE A 51 14.61 33.27 10.60
C ILE A 51 15.83 32.83 11.41
N ASN A 52 15.97 33.34 12.63
CA ASN A 52 17.08 32.96 13.52
C ASN A 52 17.10 31.48 13.86
N LEU A 53 15.93 30.82 13.94
CA LEU A 53 15.83 29.37 14.13
C LEU A 53 16.40 28.64 12.92
N LEU A 54 15.96 29.00 11.70
CA LEU A 54 16.43 28.38 10.46
C LEU A 54 17.95 28.53 10.28
N ASP A 55 18.51 29.71 10.56
CA ASP A 55 19.96 29.98 10.55
C ASP A 55 20.70 29.05 11.52
N LYS A 56 20.23 28.95 12.76
CA LYS A 56 20.86 28.10 13.78
C LYS A 56 20.79 26.62 13.39
N LEU A 57 19.68 26.16 12.79
CA LEU A 57 19.55 24.78 12.33
C LEU A 57 20.52 24.51 11.17
N HIS A 58 20.65 25.44 10.24
CA HIS A 58 21.61 25.37 9.13
C HIS A 58 23.06 25.32 9.63
N GLU A 59 23.48 26.31 10.42
CA GLU A 59 24.84 26.41 10.98
C GLU A 59 25.26 25.14 11.76
N LYS A 60 24.32 24.61 12.56
CA LYS A 60 24.54 23.40 13.37
C LYS A 60 24.33 22.11 12.60
N LYS A 61 23.96 22.18 11.31
CA LYS A 61 23.64 21.02 10.45
C LYS A 61 22.58 20.10 11.06
N TRP A 62 21.55 20.70 11.63
CA TRP A 62 20.40 19.96 12.17
C TRP A 62 19.44 19.59 11.06
N TYR A 63 18.57 18.64 11.37
CA TYR A 63 17.50 18.19 10.48
C TYR A 63 16.14 18.73 10.94
N MET A 64 15.28 19.01 9.97
CA MET A 64 13.86 19.24 10.18
C MET A 64 13.10 18.03 9.64
N ILE A 65 12.21 17.48 10.45
CA ILE A 65 11.47 16.24 10.17
C ILE A 65 9.99 16.57 10.17
N GLY A 66 9.27 16.16 9.14
CA GLY A 66 7.84 16.38 9.02
C GLY A 66 7.13 15.31 8.24
N PHE A 67 5.86 15.55 7.97
CA PHE A 67 4.99 14.69 7.18
C PHE A 67 4.55 15.42 5.91
N ASN A 68 5.06 15.02 4.75
CA ASN A 68 4.94 15.72 3.47
C ASN A 68 5.63 17.10 3.43
N ASN A 69 6.53 17.31 4.36
CA ASN A 69 7.18 18.61 4.56
C ASN A 69 8.10 19.00 3.40
N GLY A 70 8.68 18.07 2.67
CA GLY A 70 9.59 18.34 1.57
C GLY A 70 8.93 19.05 0.37
N ASP A 71 7.66 18.78 0.13
CA ASP A 71 6.89 19.39 -0.96
C ASP A 71 5.89 20.46 -0.48
N TYR A 72 5.66 20.61 0.83
CA TYR A 72 4.71 21.56 1.37
C TYR A 72 5.36 22.54 2.37
N ASP A 73 5.52 22.15 3.62
CA ASP A 73 5.98 23.04 4.69
C ASP A 73 7.32 23.72 4.39
N TRP A 74 8.28 22.93 3.91
CA TRP A 74 9.60 23.47 3.56
C TRP A 74 9.52 24.47 2.40
N THR A 75 8.67 24.26 1.43
CA THR A 75 8.49 25.19 0.31
C THR A 75 8.00 26.55 0.81
N ILE A 76 7.08 26.55 1.76
CA ILE A 76 6.58 27.80 2.39
C ILE A 76 7.69 28.45 3.22
N LEU A 77 8.40 27.69 4.03
CA LEU A 77 9.50 28.19 4.86
C LEU A 77 10.66 28.73 4.02
N ASP A 78 11.02 28.10 2.93
CA ASP A 78 12.03 28.56 1.99
C ASP A 78 11.63 29.90 1.35
N TRP A 79 10.36 30.01 0.95
CA TRP A 79 9.83 31.26 0.44
C TRP A 79 9.85 32.38 1.51
N VAL A 80 9.42 32.08 2.74
CA VAL A 80 9.48 33.02 3.87
C VAL A 80 10.91 33.45 4.15
N TYR A 81 11.86 32.53 4.12
CA TYR A 81 13.27 32.82 4.35
C TYR A 81 13.84 33.75 3.26
N LYS A 82 13.57 33.47 1.99
CA LYS A 82 14.05 34.24 0.84
C LYS A 82 13.44 35.66 0.75
N ASN A 83 12.22 35.83 1.28
CA ASN A 83 11.52 37.11 1.31
C ASN A 83 11.56 37.77 2.70
N SER A 84 12.48 37.33 3.58
CA SER A 84 12.50 37.76 4.98
C SER A 84 12.72 39.26 5.13
N ASP A 85 13.57 39.89 4.29
CA ASP A 85 13.82 41.33 4.36
C ASP A 85 12.55 42.14 4.19
N ASP A 86 11.72 41.82 3.20
CA ASP A 86 10.43 42.48 2.96
C ASP A 86 9.40 42.17 4.06
N LEU A 87 9.35 40.90 4.49
CA LEU A 87 8.35 40.45 5.49
C LEU A 87 8.62 41.02 6.89
N LEU A 88 9.89 41.30 7.25
CA LEU A 88 10.27 41.81 8.55
C LEU A 88 9.83 43.29 8.76
N TYR A 89 9.56 44.04 7.69
CA TYR A 89 9.03 45.42 7.77
C TYR A 89 7.53 45.47 7.96
N LEU A 90 6.82 44.35 7.83
CA LEU A 90 5.38 44.28 7.95
C LEU A 90 4.91 44.02 9.39
N SER A 91 3.68 44.41 9.68
CA SER A 91 3.01 43.96 10.89
C SER A 91 2.80 42.42 10.84
N GLY A 92 2.58 41.79 11.99
CA GLY A 92 2.39 40.35 12.05
C GLY A 92 1.22 39.86 11.19
N VAL A 93 0.10 40.61 11.13
CA VAL A 93 -1.06 40.24 10.31
C VAL A 93 -0.80 40.41 8.81
N GLU A 94 -0.09 41.44 8.41
CA GLU A 94 0.30 41.67 7.00
C GLU A 94 1.27 40.58 6.51
N ALA A 95 2.26 40.25 7.35
CA ALA A 95 3.19 39.16 7.06
C ALA A 95 2.47 37.82 6.95
N ALA A 96 1.58 37.48 7.91
CA ALA A 96 0.77 36.27 7.87
C ALA A 96 -0.08 36.21 6.60
N LYS A 97 -0.71 37.32 6.21
CA LYS A 97 -1.51 37.40 4.99
C LYS A 97 -0.67 37.11 3.74
N LYS A 98 0.50 37.76 3.59
CA LYS A 98 1.40 37.52 2.44
C LYS A 98 1.86 36.04 2.37
N ILE A 99 2.18 35.45 3.51
CA ILE A 99 2.56 34.03 3.58
C ILE A 99 1.37 33.13 3.16
N ASN A 100 0.16 33.45 3.64
CA ASN A 100 -1.04 32.71 3.26
C ASN A 100 -1.40 32.88 1.78
N ASP A 101 -1.19 34.06 1.20
CA ASP A 101 -1.39 34.31 -0.23
C ASP A 101 -0.43 33.45 -1.07
N PHE A 102 0.85 33.36 -0.66
CA PHE A 102 1.81 32.45 -1.28
C PHE A 102 1.42 30.96 -1.09
N ASN A 103 1.02 30.56 0.12
CA ASN A 103 0.53 29.20 0.38
C ASN A 103 -0.64 28.82 -0.52
N ASN A 104 -1.61 29.73 -0.70
CA ASN A 104 -2.76 29.51 -1.60
C ASN A 104 -2.33 29.42 -3.06
N TYR A 105 -1.37 30.26 -3.50
CA TYR A 105 -0.80 30.17 -4.83
C TYR A 105 -0.09 28.84 -5.05
N TRP A 106 0.75 28.39 -4.11
CA TRP A 106 1.44 27.11 -4.14
C TRP A 106 0.46 25.93 -4.25
N PHE A 107 -0.52 25.88 -3.35
CA PHE A 107 -1.45 24.76 -3.24
C PHE A 107 -2.48 24.72 -4.38
N ASN A 108 -3.04 25.85 -4.76
CA ASN A 108 -4.14 25.89 -5.72
C ASN A 108 -3.69 25.89 -7.18
N TYR A 109 -2.53 26.43 -7.49
CA TYR A 109 -2.03 26.61 -8.84
C TYR A 109 -0.83 25.72 -9.13
N LEU A 110 0.25 25.87 -8.39
CA LEU A 110 1.50 25.20 -8.70
C LEU A 110 1.43 23.66 -8.49
N GLN A 111 0.86 23.20 -7.39
CA GLN A 111 0.76 21.75 -7.14
C GLN A 111 -0.24 21.02 -8.05
N LYS A 112 -1.19 21.72 -8.63
CA LYS A 112 -2.20 21.12 -9.53
C LYS A 112 -1.70 20.95 -10.95
N ASP A 113 -0.77 21.79 -11.40
CA ASP A 113 -0.11 21.67 -12.70
C ASP A 113 1.32 21.17 -12.54
N MET A 114 1.56 19.92 -12.98
CA MET A 114 2.87 19.28 -12.84
C MET A 114 4.01 20.06 -13.52
N LEU A 115 3.75 20.72 -14.64
CA LEU A 115 4.79 21.51 -15.35
C LEU A 115 5.18 22.70 -14.51
N SER A 116 4.21 23.53 -14.11
CA SER A 116 4.43 24.71 -13.27
C SER A 116 5.08 24.35 -11.92
N PHE A 117 4.70 23.20 -11.33
CA PHE A 117 5.32 22.67 -10.12
C PHE A 117 6.82 22.40 -10.30
N PHE A 118 7.21 21.71 -11.37
CA PHE A 118 8.61 21.39 -11.62
C PHE A 118 9.42 22.62 -12.04
N GLU A 119 8.84 23.54 -12.81
CA GLU A 119 9.49 24.81 -13.19
C GLU A 119 9.79 25.65 -11.95
N TYR A 120 8.79 25.86 -11.08
CA TYR A 120 8.98 26.58 -9.83
C TYR A 120 10.07 25.94 -8.95
N LYS A 121 10.05 24.61 -8.77
CA LYS A 121 11.09 23.90 -8.02
C LYS A 121 12.48 24.06 -8.64
N LYS A 122 12.58 24.07 -9.95
CA LYS A 122 13.84 24.27 -10.69
C LYS A 122 14.37 25.68 -10.49
N GLU A 123 13.56 26.69 -10.70
CA GLU A 123 13.92 28.10 -10.56
C GLU A 123 14.34 28.43 -9.13
N ASN A 124 13.61 27.92 -8.15
CA ASN A 124 13.86 28.15 -6.74
C ASN A 124 14.85 27.16 -6.11
N ARG A 125 15.42 26.23 -6.89
CA ARG A 125 16.36 25.19 -6.44
C ARG A 125 15.83 24.33 -5.29
N LEU A 126 14.52 24.06 -5.29
CA LEU A 126 13.84 23.26 -4.26
C LEU A 126 14.05 21.76 -4.46
N TRP A 127 15.32 21.35 -4.49
CA TRP A 127 15.71 19.94 -4.54
C TRP A 127 16.35 19.53 -3.22
N PRO A 128 16.21 18.27 -2.77
CA PRO A 128 16.67 17.82 -1.46
C PRO A 128 18.12 18.15 -1.13
N ASN A 129 19.01 18.13 -2.11
CA ASN A 129 20.43 18.47 -1.91
C ASN A 129 20.67 19.97 -1.69
N ASN A 130 19.74 20.82 -2.10
CA ASN A 130 19.88 22.29 -2.09
C ASN A 130 19.11 22.95 -0.94
N PHE A 131 18.35 22.18 -0.16
CA PHE A 131 17.60 22.74 0.95
C PHE A 131 18.52 23.42 1.96
N TYR A 132 18.16 24.65 2.35
CA TYR A 132 18.93 25.44 3.32
C TYR A 132 19.07 24.71 4.66
N VAL A 133 17.98 24.13 5.15
CA VAL A 133 18.00 23.18 6.27
C VAL A 133 17.60 21.79 5.76
N LYS A 134 18.36 20.78 6.08
CA LYS A 134 18.10 19.40 5.63
C LYS A 134 16.78 18.88 6.15
N GLN A 135 15.97 18.31 5.27
CA GLN A 135 14.64 17.79 5.56
C GLN A 135 14.63 16.26 5.59
N ILE A 136 13.86 15.68 6.51
CA ILE A 136 13.48 14.25 6.49
C ILE A 136 11.96 14.21 6.33
N ASP A 137 11.47 13.54 5.30
CA ASP A 137 10.05 13.50 4.98
C ASP A 137 9.49 12.09 5.18
N LEU A 138 8.75 11.91 6.29
CA LEU A 138 8.20 10.61 6.66
C LEU A 138 7.13 10.12 5.67
N PHE A 139 6.42 11.03 5.01
CA PHE A 139 5.43 10.68 3.99
C PHE A 139 6.07 10.02 2.76
N LYS A 140 7.19 10.59 2.29
CA LYS A 140 7.96 10.06 1.15
C LYS A 140 8.73 8.79 1.50
N ILE A 141 9.33 8.74 2.68
CA ILE A 141 10.06 7.56 3.17
C ILE A 141 9.19 6.30 3.12
N HIS A 142 7.94 6.41 3.57
CA HIS A 142 6.99 5.29 3.63
C HIS A 142 6.15 5.12 2.36
N ARG A 143 6.42 5.89 1.29
CA ARG A 143 5.66 5.85 0.03
C ARG A 143 4.15 6.08 0.22
N LEU A 144 3.77 6.87 1.21
CA LEU A 144 2.37 7.17 1.51
C LEU A 144 1.72 8.05 0.45
N ASP A 145 2.51 8.80 -0.31
CA ASP A 145 2.10 9.58 -1.48
C ASP A 145 1.49 8.72 -2.59
N ALA A 146 2.03 7.53 -2.83
CA ALA A 146 1.54 6.62 -3.87
C ALA A 146 0.14 6.06 -3.56
N VAL A 147 -0.20 5.90 -2.28
CA VAL A 147 -1.49 5.37 -1.79
C VAL A 147 -2.37 6.43 -1.14
N ARG A 148 -1.90 7.68 -1.07
CA ARG A 148 -2.59 8.85 -0.51
C ARG A 148 -3.08 8.67 0.93
N VAL A 149 -2.22 8.10 1.77
CA VAL A 149 -2.49 7.90 3.20
C VAL A 149 -2.11 9.16 3.97
N GLY A 150 -3.07 9.84 4.58
CA GLY A 150 -2.84 11.07 5.35
C GLY A 150 -2.37 10.82 6.77
N LEU A 151 -1.86 11.90 7.44
CA LEU A 151 -1.36 11.83 8.81
C LEU A 151 -2.39 11.30 9.81
N LYS A 152 -3.68 11.64 9.66
CA LYS A 152 -4.76 11.15 10.54
C LYS A 152 -4.92 9.63 10.49
N THR A 153 -4.77 9.03 9.31
CA THR A 153 -4.78 7.58 9.14
C THR A 153 -3.56 6.95 9.82
N ILE A 154 -2.37 7.56 9.69
CA ILE A 154 -1.17 7.10 10.38
C ILE A 154 -1.31 7.23 11.90
N GLN A 155 -1.88 8.33 12.39
CA GLN A 155 -2.19 8.51 13.82
C GLN A 155 -3.10 7.40 14.34
N PHE A 156 -4.17 7.07 13.59
CA PHE A 156 -5.03 5.94 13.91
C PHE A 156 -4.24 4.62 13.91
N ASN A 157 -3.49 4.35 12.85
CA ASN A 157 -2.71 3.10 12.73
C ASN A 157 -1.68 2.93 13.87
N MET A 158 -1.22 4.02 14.46
CA MET A 158 -0.30 3.99 15.60
C MET A 158 -0.97 3.89 16.97
N GLY A 159 -2.28 4.01 17.04
CA GLY A 159 -3.01 4.15 18.30
C GLY A 159 -2.74 5.50 19.00
N PHE A 160 -2.55 6.58 18.21
CA PHE A 160 -2.33 7.91 18.76
C PHE A 160 -3.56 8.39 19.54
N PRO A 161 -3.42 8.85 20.78
CA PRO A 161 -4.54 9.29 21.59
C PRO A 161 -5.11 10.62 21.06
N ASN A 162 -6.43 10.78 21.16
CA ASN A 162 -7.13 12.03 20.86
C ASN A 162 -6.84 12.60 19.47
N ILE A 163 -7.02 11.80 18.43
CA ILE A 163 -6.93 12.27 17.04
C ILE A 163 -7.96 13.37 16.81
N ARG A 164 -7.48 14.57 16.49
CA ARG A 164 -8.31 15.75 16.26
C ARG A 164 -8.30 16.15 14.80
N THR A 165 -9.35 16.79 14.35
CA THR A 165 -9.41 17.46 13.05
C THR A 165 -9.02 18.93 13.19
N LEU A 166 -8.63 19.55 12.09
CA LEU A 166 -8.37 21.00 12.07
C LEU A 166 -9.60 21.74 12.58
N PRO A 167 -9.48 22.60 13.63
CA PRO A 167 -10.64 23.14 14.33
C PRO A 167 -11.46 24.13 13.52
N PHE A 168 -10.85 24.73 12.48
CA PHE A 168 -11.51 25.76 11.68
C PHE A 168 -11.21 25.58 10.20
N GLU A 169 -12.12 26.05 9.34
CA GLU A 169 -11.95 26.02 7.90
C GLU A 169 -10.76 26.88 7.44
N ILE A 170 -10.04 26.36 6.47
CA ILE A 170 -8.91 27.07 5.84
C ILE A 170 -9.47 28.30 5.08
N GLY A 171 -8.76 29.44 5.17
CA GLY A 171 -9.10 30.65 4.43
C GLY A 171 -9.95 31.67 5.19
N ARG A 172 -10.44 31.36 6.40
CA ARG A 172 -11.12 32.32 7.25
C ARG A 172 -10.16 33.09 8.18
N PHE A 173 -10.57 34.29 8.60
CA PHE A 173 -9.91 35.03 9.67
C PHE A 173 -10.23 34.43 11.03
N LEU A 174 -9.23 34.29 11.88
CA LEU A 174 -9.34 33.70 13.22
C LEU A 174 -9.37 34.78 14.30
N THR A 175 -10.19 34.60 15.33
CA THR A 175 -10.10 35.36 16.56
C THR A 175 -8.87 34.96 17.39
N SER A 176 -8.55 35.72 18.44
CA SER A 176 -7.42 35.38 19.31
C SER A 176 -7.58 34.01 20.00
N GLU A 177 -8.78 33.68 20.44
CA GLU A 177 -9.11 32.41 21.06
C GLU A 177 -9.06 31.24 20.04
N GLU A 178 -9.48 31.49 18.81
CA GLU A 178 -9.40 30.49 17.73
C GLU A 178 -7.95 30.22 17.32
N ILE A 179 -7.09 31.26 17.33
CA ILE A 179 -5.66 31.07 17.12
C ILE A 179 -5.08 30.13 18.18
N ASP A 180 -5.43 30.27 19.47
CA ASP A 180 -4.96 29.37 20.51
C ASP A 180 -5.36 27.90 20.23
N LYS A 181 -6.58 27.68 19.76
CA LYS A 181 -7.06 26.33 19.39
C LYS A 181 -6.32 25.74 18.19
N VAL A 182 -5.97 26.57 17.20
CA VAL A 182 -5.16 26.12 16.04
C VAL A 182 -3.74 25.78 16.46
N LEU A 183 -3.12 26.61 17.30
CA LEU A 183 -1.76 26.38 17.79
C LEU A 183 -1.67 25.13 18.67
N ASP A 184 -2.66 24.94 19.55
CA ASP A 184 -2.80 23.74 20.37
C ASP A 184 -3.01 22.48 19.51
N TYR A 185 -3.89 22.54 18.52
CA TYR A 185 -4.12 21.47 17.57
C TYR A 185 -2.81 21.11 16.82
N ASN A 186 -2.13 22.10 16.24
CA ASN A 186 -0.93 21.88 15.46
C ASN A 186 0.19 21.23 16.29
N LEU A 187 0.45 21.74 17.49
CA LEU A 187 1.48 21.17 18.35
C LEU A 187 1.09 19.78 18.89
N TYR A 188 -0.07 19.68 19.57
CA TYR A 188 -0.43 18.47 20.33
C TYR A 188 -1.07 17.38 19.48
N ASN A 189 -1.46 17.65 18.24
CA ASN A 189 -1.97 16.63 17.35
C ASN A 189 -1.01 16.36 16.19
N ASP A 190 -0.63 17.36 15.38
CA ASP A 190 0.15 17.09 14.16
C ASP A 190 1.63 16.91 14.45
N VAL A 191 2.26 17.79 15.23
CA VAL A 191 3.68 17.64 15.60
C VAL A 191 3.93 16.41 16.46
N LEU A 192 3.13 16.19 17.53
CA LEU A 192 3.32 15.02 18.38
C LEU A 192 2.94 13.71 17.68
N GLY A 193 1.94 13.72 16.80
CA GLY A 193 1.62 12.58 15.95
C GLY A 193 2.77 12.24 15.00
N THR A 194 3.35 13.25 14.37
CA THR A 194 4.54 13.10 13.51
C THR A 194 5.76 12.61 14.31
N LYS A 195 5.93 13.08 15.56
CA LYS A 195 7.00 12.60 16.45
C LYS A 195 6.85 11.11 16.76
N LEU A 196 5.64 10.66 17.09
CA LEU A 196 5.39 9.24 17.33
C LEU A 196 5.68 8.40 16.07
N PHE A 197 5.31 8.90 14.89
CA PHE A 197 5.61 8.23 13.62
C PHE A 197 7.11 8.20 13.33
N PHE A 198 7.83 9.28 13.62
CA PHE A 198 9.29 9.31 13.53
C PHE A 198 9.95 8.23 14.39
N ASP A 199 9.51 8.05 15.65
CA ASP A 199 10.05 7.02 16.54
C ASP A 199 9.87 5.60 15.99
N LYS A 200 8.78 5.38 15.26
CA LYS A 200 8.50 4.10 14.59
C LYS A 200 9.20 3.96 13.23
N SER A 201 9.84 5.02 12.74
CA SER A 201 10.48 5.09 11.42
C SER A 201 12.02 5.04 11.47
N LEU A 202 12.62 4.88 12.64
CA LEU A 202 14.08 4.97 12.81
C LEU A 202 14.86 3.98 11.92
N SER A 203 14.37 2.75 11.79
CA SER A 203 15.00 1.75 10.92
C SER A 203 15.00 2.16 9.44
N GLN A 204 13.92 2.80 8.98
CA GLN A 204 13.80 3.32 7.63
C GLN A 204 14.75 4.50 7.37
N ILE A 205 14.95 5.33 8.37
CA ILE A 205 15.90 6.45 8.31
C ILE A 205 17.34 5.91 8.31
N GLU A 206 17.67 4.95 9.17
CA GLU A 206 18.98 4.30 9.22
C GLU A 206 19.32 3.62 7.88
N PHE A 207 18.36 2.91 7.28
CA PHE A 207 18.51 2.34 5.95
C PHE A 207 18.91 3.41 4.91
N ARG A 208 18.23 4.57 4.91
CA ARG A 208 18.53 5.68 3.98
C ARG A 208 19.87 6.35 4.24
N GLN A 209 20.33 6.38 5.46
CA GLN A 209 21.69 6.87 5.78
C GLN A 209 22.74 5.95 5.16
N VAL A 210 22.65 4.64 5.42
CA VAL A 210 23.58 3.64 4.89
C VAL A 210 23.61 3.68 3.35
N MET A 211 22.44 3.70 2.72
CA MET A 211 22.34 3.76 1.26
C MET A 211 22.82 5.10 0.71
N GLY A 212 22.47 6.21 1.38
CA GLY A 212 22.86 7.56 0.96
C GLY A 212 24.38 7.77 0.97
N GLU A 213 25.08 7.27 1.97
CA GLU A 213 26.54 7.27 2.01
C GLU A 213 27.15 6.48 0.88
N SER A 214 26.66 5.26 0.65
CA SER A 214 27.15 4.40 -0.42
C SER A 214 26.92 4.96 -1.82
N LEU A 215 25.78 5.62 -2.05
CA LEU A 215 25.41 6.20 -3.34
C LEU A 215 25.88 7.66 -3.51
N ASN A 216 26.47 8.25 -2.47
CA ASN A 216 26.76 9.67 -2.38
C ASN A 216 25.55 10.55 -2.75
N LYS A 217 24.38 10.22 -2.19
CA LYS A 217 23.09 10.89 -2.44
C LYS A 217 22.37 11.19 -1.13
N TYR A 218 21.63 12.31 -1.10
CA TYR A 218 20.71 12.59 0.00
C TYR A 218 19.36 11.89 -0.25
N LEU A 219 19.02 10.87 0.54
CA LEU A 219 17.91 9.96 0.29
C LEU A 219 16.74 10.11 1.28
N MET A 220 16.79 11.09 2.19
CA MET A 220 15.79 11.26 3.27
C MET A 220 14.40 11.73 2.79
N LEU A 221 14.24 11.98 1.49
CA LEU A 221 12.96 12.25 0.85
C LEU A 221 12.67 11.22 -0.26
N SER A 222 13.31 10.07 -0.22
CA SER A 222 13.18 9.03 -1.26
C SER A 222 12.47 7.80 -0.72
N SER A 223 11.55 7.25 -1.50
CA SER A 223 10.98 5.93 -1.22
C SER A 223 12.01 4.82 -1.46
N ASP A 224 11.77 3.64 -0.88
CA ASP A 224 12.62 2.47 -1.06
C ASP A 224 12.82 2.13 -2.55
N VAL A 225 11.74 2.22 -3.34
CA VAL A 225 11.78 1.98 -4.80
C VAL A 225 12.67 3.01 -5.50
N LYS A 226 12.62 4.30 -5.07
CA LYS A 226 13.49 5.34 -5.64
C LYS A 226 14.96 5.14 -5.30
N ILE A 227 15.26 4.59 -4.14
CA ILE A 227 16.63 4.23 -3.75
C ILE A 227 17.14 3.08 -4.64
N ALA A 228 16.33 2.03 -4.81
CA ALA A 228 16.64 0.92 -5.71
C ALA A 228 16.88 1.39 -7.15
N GLU A 229 16.02 2.29 -7.64
CA GLU A 229 16.15 2.92 -8.96
C GLU A 229 17.45 3.70 -9.10
N THR A 230 17.82 4.49 -8.09
CA THR A 230 19.06 5.27 -8.07
C THR A 230 20.30 4.36 -8.15
N TRP A 231 20.29 3.27 -7.40
CA TRP A 231 21.38 2.29 -7.42
C TRP A 231 21.48 1.58 -8.78
N PHE A 232 20.36 1.12 -9.31
CA PHE A 232 20.33 0.39 -10.58
C PHE A 232 20.77 1.27 -11.75
N GLN A 233 20.30 2.53 -11.77
CA GLN A 233 20.73 3.54 -12.73
C GLN A 233 22.26 3.73 -12.67
N GLN A 234 22.81 3.91 -11.47
CA GLN A 234 24.25 4.09 -11.31
C GLN A 234 25.03 2.88 -11.85
N LYS A 235 24.53 1.66 -11.60
CA LYS A 235 25.19 0.44 -12.12
C LYS A 235 25.13 0.33 -13.64
N LEU A 236 24.04 0.73 -14.27
CA LEU A 236 23.95 0.81 -15.73
C LEU A 236 24.90 1.86 -16.29
N GLU A 237 24.94 3.05 -15.70
CA GLU A 237 25.83 4.15 -16.11
C GLU A 237 27.33 3.78 -15.93
N GLU A 238 27.69 3.05 -14.87
CA GLU A 238 29.05 2.49 -14.66
C GLU A 238 29.44 1.50 -15.78
N ASN A 239 28.47 0.86 -16.42
CA ASN A 239 28.66 -0.02 -17.58
C ASN A 239 28.39 0.69 -18.93
N SER A 240 28.48 2.01 -18.97
CA SER A 240 28.32 2.85 -20.17
C SER A 240 26.95 2.79 -20.82
N VAL A 241 25.90 2.44 -20.07
CA VAL A 241 24.52 2.47 -20.55
C VAL A 241 23.90 3.81 -20.22
N GLU A 242 23.45 4.56 -21.23
CA GLU A 242 22.73 5.81 -21.05
C GLU A 242 21.27 5.55 -20.64
N CYS A 243 20.93 5.80 -19.37
CA CYS A 243 19.57 5.65 -18.87
C CYS A 243 18.63 6.78 -19.34
N TYR A 244 19.16 7.96 -19.66
CA TYR A 244 18.39 9.15 -20.03
C TYR A 244 19.08 9.98 -21.11
N ARG A 245 18.31 10.55 -22.02
CA ARG A 245 18.75 11.54 -22.99
C ARG A 245 18.29 12.95 -22.61
N LYS A 246 19.08 13.96 -22.96
CA LYS A 246 18.70 15.38 -22.83
C LYS A 246 17.86 15.80 -24.03
N THR A 247 16.74 16.47 -23.77
CA THR A 247 15.89 17.12 -24.79
C THR A 247 15.69 18.58 -24.44
N SER A 248 15.09 19.35 -25.33
CA SER A 248 14.73 20.75 -25.06
C SER A 248 13.76 20.89 -23.89
N SER A 249 12.92 19.91 -23.66
CA SER A 249 11.95 19.86 -22.53
C SER A 249 12.51 19.26 -21.26
N GLY A 250 13.78 18.79 -21.25
CA GLY A 250 14.40 18.21 -20.07
C GLY A 250 15.02 16.83 -20.31
N ARG A 251 15.12 16.05 -19.24
CA ARG A 251 15.70 14.69 -19.26
C ARG A 251 14.61 13.65 -19.46
N VAL A 252 14.71 12.86 -20.53
CA VAL A 252 13.74 11.83 -20.92
C VAL A 252 14.39 10.46 -20.81
N PRO A 253 13.73 9.43 -20.22
CA PRO A 253 14.28 8.09 -20.13
C PRO A 253 14.47 7.45 -21.51
N ASN A 254 15.55 6.71 -21.68
CA ASN A 254 15.72 5.80 -22.79
C ASN A 254 14.85 4.56 -22.55
N GLN A 255 14.16 4.08 -23.59
CA GLN A 255 13.13 3.06 -23.46
C GLN A 255 13.00 2.24 -24.73
N THR A 256 12.58 0.99 -24.60
CA THR A 256 12.08 0.20 -25.71
C THR A 256 10.55 0.32 -25.76
N ARG A 257 10.03 0.84 -26.86
CA ARG A 257 8.58 0.98 -27.10
C ARG A 257 8.19 0.27 -28.39
N TYR A 258 6.99 -0.26 -28.41
CA TYR A 258 6.41 -1.00 -29.54
C TYR A 258 5.11 -0.30 -29.98
N PRO A 259 5.19 0.77 -30.81
CA PRO A 259 4.00 1.53 -31.22
C PRO A 259 2.97 0.67 -31.96
N GLU A 260 3.45 -0.29 -32.78
CA GLU A 260 2.61 -1.21 -33.55
C GLU A 260 2.29 -2.50 -32.77
N GLY A 261 2.66 -2.56 -31.47
CA GLY A 261 2.59 -3.78 -30.70
C GLY A 261 3.76 -4.74 -30.96
N PHE A 262 3.70 -5.93 -30.35
CA PHE A 262 4.69 -7.00 -30.52
C PHE A 262 4.02 -8.37 -30.42
N PHE A 263 4.60 -9.35 -31.10
CA PHE A 263 4.17 -10.73 -31.01
C PHE A 263 4.92 -11.47 -29.88
N MET A 264 4.27 -12.48 -29.34
CA MET A 264 4.80 -13.31 -28.25
C MET A 264 5.42 -14.62 -28.72
N ASP A 265 5.39 -14.91 -30.02
CA ASP A 265 5.85 -16.17 -30.62
C ASP A 265 7.31 -16.52 -30.31
N ASP A 266 8.21 -15.53 -30.36
CA ASP A 266 9.64 -15.68 -30.05
C ASP A 266 9.97 -15.48 -28.54
N SER A 267 8.94 -15.34 -27.70
CA SER A 267 9.10 -15.01 -26.29
C SER A 267 8.81 -16.19 -25.35
N ILE A 268 8.25 -17.29 -25.89
CA ILE A 268 7.94 -18.47 -25.11
C ILE A 268 9.14 -19.44 -25.13
N PHE A 269 9.60 -19.85 -23.96
CA PHE A 269 10.79 -20.72 -23.85
C PHE A 269 10.52 -22.14 -24.32
N ASP A 270 11.43 -22.69 -25.12
CA ASP A 270 11.33 -24.04 -25.68
C ASP A 270 11.36 -25.15 -24.62
N CYS A 271 11.98 -24.88 -23.47
CA CYS A 271 11.99 -25.83 -22.34
C CYS A 271 10.62 -26.15 -21.74
N ILE A 272 9.62 -25.35 -22.07
CA ILE A 272 8.25 -25.51 -21.58
C ILE A 272 7.52 -26.51 -22.48
N GLU A 273 7.34 -27.72 -21.97
CA GLU A 273 6.68 -28.81 -22.65
C GLU A 273 5.52 -29.32 -21.80
N PHE A 274 4.38 -29.55 -22.43
CA PHE A 274 3.19 -30.09 -21.78
C PHE A 274 2.75 -31.40 -22.42
N LYS A 275 2.17 -32.28 -21.60
CA LYS A 275 1.54 -33.54 -22.06
C LYS A 275 0.05 -33.35 -22.34
N THR A 276 -0.62 -32.46 -21.57
CA THR A 276 -2.06 -32.25 -21.68
C THR A 276 -2.40 -31.26 -22.79
N ASP A 277 -3.50 -31.52 -23.51
CA ASP A 277 -4.03 -30.62 -24.53
C ASP A 277 -4.35 -29.23 -23.98
N ARG A 278 -4.78 -29.17 -22.73
CA ARG A 278 -5.15 -27.95 -22.03
C ARG A 278 -3.99 -26.97 -21.90
N PHE A 279 -2.87 -27.43 -21.39
CA PHE A 279 -1.70 -26.56 -21.23
C PHE A 279 -0.94 -26.35 -22.55
N ASN A 280 -1.03 -27.27 -23.49
CA ASN A 280 -0.57 -27.04 -24.86
C ASN A 280 -1.42 -25.96 -25.55
N ALA A 281 -2.74 -25.95 -25.35
CA ALA A 281 -3.61 -24.91 -25.90
C ALA A 281 -3.28 -23.53 -25.34
N ILE A 282 -3.05 -23.38 -24.02
CA ILE A 282 -2.71 -22.06 -23.44
C ILE A 282 -1.30 -21.60 -23.86
N LYS A 283 -0.31 -22.49 -23.95
CA LYS A 283 1.02 -22.18 -24.48
C LYS A 283 0.91 -21.64 -25.91
N LYS A 284 0.19 -22.34 -26.78
CA LYS A 284 -0.09 -21.92 -28.16
C LYS A 284 -0.81 -20.57 -28.20
N TRP A 285 -1.85 -20.41 -27.36
CA TRP A 285 -2.60 -19.15 -27.32
C TRP A 285 -1.70 -17.96 -26.97
N PHE A 286 -0.82 -18.09 -25.96
CA PHE A 286 0.13 -17.04 -25.64
C PHE A 286 1.11 -16.74 -26.77
N SER A 287 1.62 -17.76 -27.46
CA SER A 287 2.58 -17.57 -28.58
C SER A 287 1.92 -16.81 -29.75
N GLU A 288 0.63 -16.93 -29.97
CA GLU A 288 -0.13 -16.30 -31.05
C GLU A 288 -0.57 -14.85 -30.71
N GLN A 289 -0.34 -14.35 -29.46
CA GLN A 289 -0.83 -13.03 -29.09
C GLN A 289 -0.01 -11.90 -29.72
N HIS A 290 -0.71 -10.94 -30.30
CA HIS A 290 -0.20 -9.63 -30.68
C HIS A 290 -0.59 -8.61 -29.62
N ILE A 291 0.38 -8.09 -28.89
CA ILE A 291 0.19 -7.22 -27.73
C ILE A 291 0.40 -5.76 -28.13
N ILE A 292 -0.67 -4.97 -28.16
CA ILE A 292 -0.61 -3.53 -28.43
C ILE A 292 -0.39 -2.74 -27.13
N GLY A 293 -0.94 -3.21 -26.01
CA GLY A 293 -0.79 -2.61 -24.69
C GLY A 293 -0.94 -3.65 -23.59
N THR A 294 -0.27 -3.44 -22.48
CA THR A 294 -0.25 -4.39 -21.38
C THR A 294 -1.38 -4.18 -20.37
N LYS A 295 -1.99 -2.99 -20.34
CA LYS A 295 -3.06 -2.69 -19.40
C LYS A 295 -4.33 -3.47 -19.73
N GLY A 296 -4.76 -4.33 -18.80
CA GLY A 296 -5.96 -5.16 -18.96
C GLY A 296 -5.79 -6.30 -19.96
N VAL A 297 -4.55 -6.60 -20.40
CA VAL A 297 -4.26 -7.76 -21.22
C VAL A 297 -4.71 -9.05 -20.51
N PHE A 298 -5.29 -10.00 -21.26
CA PHE A 298 -5.87 -11.25 -20.75
C PHE A 298 -7.15 -11.09 -19.90
N THR A 299 -7.83 -9.95 -20.01
CA THR A 299 -9.14 -9.72 -19.41
C THR A 299 -10.19 -9.39 -20.45
N ASP A 300 -11.47 -9.64 -20.13
CA ASP A 300 -12.61 -9.32 -20.98
C ASP A 300 -12.52 -9.97 -22.39
N LEU A 301 -12.18 -11.27 -22.40
CA LEU A 301 -11.93 -12.05 -23.62
C LEU A 301 -13.22 -12.56 -24.23
N THR A 302 -13.39 -12.36 -25.52
CA THR A 302 -14.53 -12.87 -26.31
C THR A 302 -14.33 -14.34 -26.70
N ASN A 303 -15.43 -15.03 -27.07
CA ASN A 303 -15.35 -16.41 -27.54
C ASN A 303 -14.49 -16.55 -28.83
N GLU A 304 -14.42 -15.52 -29.67
CA GLU A 304 -13.61 -15.52 -30.88
C GLU A 304 -12.12 -15.51 -30.53
N GLU A 305 -11.71 -14.65 -29.60
CA GLU A 305 -10.31 -14.53 -29.13
C GLU A 305 -9.78 -15.78 -28.45
N ILE A 306 -10.67 -16.60 -27.88
CA ILE A 306 -10.30 -17.83 -27.14
C ILE A 306 -10.87 -19.11 -27.74
N SER A 307 -11.21 -19.12 -29.01
CA SER A 307 -11.99 -20.19 -29.65
C SER A 307 -11.50 -21.61 -29.31
N TYR A 308 -10.21 -21.86 -29.37
CA TYR A 308 -9.66 -23.19 -29.03
C TYR A 308 -9.34 -23.40 -27.53
N LEU A 309 -9.34 -22.34 -26.72
CA LEU A 309 -9.29 -22.43 -25.25
C LEU A 309 -10.67 -22.65 -24.63
N TYR A 310 -11.72 -22.31 -25.36
CA TYR A 310 -13.10 -22.34 -24.85
C TYR A 310 -13.48 -23.66 -24.18
N PRO A 311 -13.08 -24.86 -24.66
CA PRO A 311 -13.38 -26.13 -23.99
C PRO A 311 -12.80 -26.24 -22.57
N TYR A 312 -11.71 -25.54 -22.28
CA TYR A 312 -10.94 -25.61 -21.03
C TYR A 312 -11.20 -24.44 -20.08
N MET A 313 -11.92 -23.40 -20.55
CA MET A 313 -12.20 -22.19 -19.74
C MET A 313 -13.20 -22.49 -18.63
N ASN A 314 -12.95 -21.90 -17.47
CA ASN A 314 -13.94 -21.89 -16.40
C ASN A 314 -15.14 -21.03 -16.79
N LYS A 315 -16.31 -21.66 -16.90
CA LYS A 315 -17.57 -21.06 -17.36
C LYS A 315 -18.55 -20.76 -16.22
N ASP A 316 -18.07 -20.74 -14.99
CA ASP A 316 -18.95 -20.43 -13.89
C ASP A 316 -19.46 -18.96 -13.96
N LYS A 317 -20.53 -18.68 -13.21
CA LYS A 317 -21.17 -17.35 -13.21
C LYS A 317 -20.25 -16.24 -12.70
N THR A 318 -19.13 -16.55 -12.06
CA THR A 318 -18.19 -15.58 -11.51
C THR A 318 -17.20 -15.09 -12.55
N ASN A 319 -16.83 -15.93 -13.50
CA ASN A 319 -15.90 -15.59 -14.59
C ASN A 319 -16.59 -15.06 -15.84
N LEU A 320 -17.76 -15.56 -16.20
CA LEU A 320 -18.50 -15.13 -17.40
C LEU A 320 -19.40 -13.91 -17.12
N LYS A 321 -19.25 -12.84 -17.91
CA LYS A 321 -20.13 -11.66 -17.87
C LYS A 321 -21.44 -11.91 -18.60
N LYS A 322 -22.45 -11.04 -18.37
CA LYS A 322 -23.77 -11.14 -19.00
C LYS A 322 -23.76 -11.04 -20.53
N ASP A 323 -22.78 -10.35 -21.10
CA ASP A 323 -22.53 -10.17 -22.54
C ASP A 323 -21.75 -11.34 -23.17
N GLY A 324 -21.45 -12.39 -22.40
CA GLY A 324 -20.71 -13.55 -22.88
C GLY A 324 -19.20 -13.39 -22.93
N VAL A 325 -18.66 -12.32 -22.35
CA VAL A 325 -17.23 -12.07 -22.26
C VAL A 325 -16.65 -12.68 -20.98
N PHE A 326 -15.50 -13.34 -21.08
CA PHE A 326 -14.76 -13.82 -19.92
C PHE A 326 -13.97 -12.71 -19.25
N LYS A 327 -14.19 -12.50 -17.96
CA LYS A 327 -13.53 -11.44 -17.16
C LYS A 327 -12.02 -11.63 -17.08
N LYS A 328 -11.57 -12.88 -17.06
CA LYS A 328 -10.18 -13.27 -16.89
C LYS A 328 -9.89 -14.57 -17.63
N LEU A 329 -8.66 -14.75 -18.03
CA LEU A 329 -8.17 -15.98 -18.64
C LEU A 329 -7.99 -17.04 -17.54
N GLU A 330 -8.86 -18.06 -17.53
CA GLU A 330 -8.93 -19.05 -16.45
C GLU A 330 -9.24 -20.43 -17.00
N LEU A 331 -8.34 -21.39 -16.77
CA LEU A 331 -8.50 -22.79 -17.15
C LEU A 331 -8.67 -23.66 -15.91
N GLU A 332 -9.51 -24.70 -16.02
CA GLU A 332 -9.71 -25.69 -14.98
C GLU A 332 -8.65 -26.78 -15.07
N TYR A 333 -7.89 -27.08 -14.00
CA TYR A 333 -6.94 -28.16 -13.94
C TYR A 333 -6.75 -28.68 -12.51
N GLY A 334 -6.67 -30.01 -12.34
CA GLY A 334 -6.53 -30.63 -11.02
C GLY A 334 -7.65 -30.27 -10.03
N GLY A 335 -8.85 -29.95 -10.53
CA GLY A 335 -10.02 -29.58 -9.72
C GLY A 335 -10.02 -28.13 -9.23
N ILE A 336 -9.07 -27.27 -9.67
CA ILE A 336 -9.01 -25.87 -9.30
C ILE A 336 -8.83 -24.96 -10.53
N PRO A 337 -9.32 -23.69 -10.47
CA PRO A 337 -9.16 -22.74 -11.58
C PRO A 337 -7.77 -22.12 -11.57
N PHE A 338 -7.04 -22.23 -12.68
CA PHE A 338 -5.78 -21.56 -12.97
C PHE A 338 -6.05 -20.25 -13.69
N THR A 339 -5.90 -19.15 -13.01
CA THR A 339 -6.08 -17.80 -13.56
C THR A 339 -4.73 -17.24 -14.01
N PHE A 340 -4.65 -16.90 -15.29
CA PHE A 340 -3.48 -16.27 -15.90
C PHE A 340 -3.66 -14.76 -15.94
N GLY A 341 -2.61 -14.03 -15.64
CA GLY A 341 -2.63 -12.58 -15.61
C GLY A 341 -1.32 -11.96 -16.06
N GLN A 342 -1.30 -10.64 -16.17
CA GLN A 342 -0.09 -9.91 -16.52
C GLN A 342 1.05 -10.15 -15.51
N GLY A 343 0.72 -10.30 -14.24
CA GLY A 343 1.70 -10.33 -13.15
C GLY A 343 2.08 -11.72 -12.66
N GLY A 344 1.29 -12.74 -12.90
CA GLY A 344 1.57 -14.10 -12.42
C GLY A 344 0.35 -15.01 -12.46
N LEU A 345 0.58 -16.28 -12.15
CA LEU A 345 -0.41 -17.34 -12.05
C LEU A 345 -1.06 -17.32 -10.66
N HIS A 346 -2.37 -17.50 -10.64
CA HIS A 346 -3.13 -17.68 -9.40
C HIS A 346 -4.10 -18.86 -9.55
N ALA A 347 -3.99 -19.84 -8.66
CA ALA A 347 -4.92 -20.94 -8.53
C ALA A 347 -5.06 -21.33 -7.07
N SER A 348 -6.25 -21.66 -6.59
CA SER A 348 -6.42 -22.23 -5.26
C SER A 348 -7.74 -22.97 -5.12
N VAL A 349 -7.80 -23.90 -4.16
CA VAL A 349 -9.06 -24.31 -3.55
C VAL A 349 -9.72 -23.10 -2.89
N ILE A 350 -11.02 -23.12 -2.71
CA ILE A 350 -11.79 -22.01 -2.16
C ILE A 350 -12.47 -22.44 -0.86
N SER A 351 -12.31 -21.64 0.20
CA SER A 351 -12.92 -21.82 1.52
C SER A 351 -12.72 -23.22 2.08
N GLN A 352 -11.48 -23.69 2.11
CA GLN A 352 -11.12 -25.02 2.61
C GLN A 352 -10.14 -24.97 3.77
N TYR A 353 -10.24 -25.98 4.63
CA TYR A 353 -9.24 -26.30 5.65
C TYR A 353 -8.56 -27.61 5.26
N VAL A 354 -7.29 -27.53 4.92
CA VAL A 354 -6.45 -28.66 4.54
C VAL A 354 -5.35 -28.87 5.57
N TYR A 355 -4.99 -30.10 5.84
CA TYR A 355 -4.01 -30.43 6.88
C TYR A 355 -3.19 -31.65 6.52
N SER A 356 -1.99 -31.73 7.12
CA SER A 356 -1.15 -32.92 7.14
C SER A 356 -1.66 -33.89 8.18
N ASP A 357 -1.62 -35.19 7.88
CA ASP A 357 -2.07 -36.27 8.75
C ASP A 357 -1.09 -37.46 8.66
N ASP A 358 -1.52 -38.63 9.12
CA ASP A 358 -0.72 -39.86 9.09
C ASP A 358 -0.41 -40.31 7.65
N ASP A 359 -1.29 -40.01 6.68
CA ASP A 359 -1.17 -40.43 5.31
C ASP A 359 -0.66 -39.32 4.37
N TYR A 360 -0.88 -38.05 4.69
CA TYR A 360 -0.63 -36.91 3.81
C TYR A 360 0.28 -35.86 4.43
N LEU A 361 1.06 -35.23 3.56
CA LEU A 361 1.88 -34.02 3.83
C LEU A 361 1.33 -32.83 3.05
N LEU A 362 1.43 -31.63 3.62
CA LEU A 362 1.28 -30.39 2.88
C LEU A 362 2.68 -29.85 2.55
N LEU A 363 3.02 -29.86 1.29
CA LEU A 363 4.32 -29.44 0.75
C LEU A 363 4.15 -28.18 -0.09
N ASP A 364 4.90 -27.13 0.26
CA ASP A 364 5.00 -25.88 -0.48
C ASP A 364 6.33 -25.85 -1.24
N LEU A 365 6.26 -25.63 -2.54
CA LEU A 365 7.38 -25.60 -3.47
C LEU A 365 7.51 -24.21 -4.04
N ASP A 366 8.30 -23.33 -3.42
CA ASP A 366 8.53 -21.95 -3.83
C ASP A 366 9.79 -21.82 -4.69
N VAL A 367 9.72 -21.16 -5.84
CA VAL A 367 10.89 -20.92 -6.68
C VAL A 367 11.77 -19.81 -6.10
N LYS A 368 13.04 -20.12 -5.85
CA LYS A 368 14.01 -19.18 -5.29
C LYS A 368 14.15 -17.91 -6.13
N SER A 369 13.63 -16.79 -5.63
CA SER A 369 13.74 -15.48 -6.30
C SER A 369 13.30 -15.56 -7.77
N TYR A 370 12.06 -15.96 -8.01
CA TYR A 370 11.56 -16.48 -9.29
C TYR A 370 11.88 -15.61 -10.51
N TYR A 371 11.26 -14.45 -10.66
CA TYR A 371 11.48 -13.57 -11.81
C TYR A 371 12.93 -13.12 -11.98
N PRO A 372 13.64 -12.75 -10.91
CA PRO A 372 15.09 -12.55 -10.99
C PRO A 372 15.86 -13.77 -11.50
N SER A 373 15.45 -14.99 -11.12
CA SER A 373 16.11 -16.22 -11.57
C SER A 373 15.84 -16.52 -13.03
N ILE A 374 14.65 -16.21 -13.54
CA ILE A 374 14.35 -16.30 -14.98
C ILE A 374 15.34 -15.43 -15.78
N ILE A 375 15.53 -14.17 -15.40
CA ILE A 375 16.46 -13.26 -16.08
C ILE A 375 17.91 -13.70 -15.90
N ALA A 376 18.28 -14.17 -14.71
CA ALA A 376 19.67 -14.43 -14.35
C ALA A 376 20.20 -15.81 -14.77
N LEU A 377 19.34 -16.81 -14.91
CA LEU A 377 19.78 -18.21 -14.98
C LEU A 377 19.32 -18.97 -16.24
N ILE A 378 18.13 -18.72 -16.77
CA ILE A 378 17.55 -19.55 -17.85
C ILE A 378 18.48 -19.65 -19.05
N TRP A 379 19.06 -18.55 -19.50
CA TRP A 379 19.98 -18.51 -20.63
C TRP A 379 21.24 -19.36 -20.45
N LYS A 380 21.65 -19.68 -19.22
CA LYS A 380 22.79 -20.55 -18.96
C LYS A 380 22.52 -22.01 -19.27
N VAL A 381 21.26 -22.41 -19.22
CA VAL A 381 20.83 -23.77 -19.52
C VAL A 381 20.49 -23.92 -21.00
N PHE A 382 19.83 -22.90 -21.57
CA PHE A 382 19.25 -22.99 -22.91
C PHE A 382 20.06 -22.26 -24.00
N GLY A 383 20.96 -21.33 -23.65
CA GLY A 383 21.74 -20.52 -24.59
C GLY A 383 21.54 -19.03 -24.45
N GLU A 384 22.47 -18.25 -25.01
CA GLU A 384 22.51 -16.79 -24.91
C GLU A 384 21.26 -16.11 -25.53
N GLU A 385 20.61 -16.76 -26.50
CA GLU A 385 19.39 -16.32 -27.15
C GLU A 385 18.19 -16.23 -26.22
N PHE A 386 18.20 -16.94 -25.07
CA PHE A 386 17.16 -16.90 -24.04
C PHE A 386 17.41 -15.84 -22.97
N ARG A 387 18.36 -14.94 -23.15
CA ARG A 387 18.51 -13.77 -22.27
C ARG A 387 17.32 -12.85 -22.38
N VAL A 388 16.75 -12.46 -21.23
CA VAL A 388 15.62 -11.53 -21.15
C VAL A 388 16.08 -10.19 -20.58
N TYR A 389 16.04 -9.17 -21.40
CA TYR A 389 16.47 -7.81 -21.06
C TYR A 389 15.71 -6.75 -21.86
N PRO A 390 15.65 -5.50 -21.37
CA PRO A 390 15.20 -4.38 -22.20
C PRO A 390 16.12 -4.20 -23.40
N LYS A 391 15.54 -4.23 -24.61
CA LYS A 391 16.29 -4.23 -25.89
C LYS A 391 17.27 -3.05 -26.02
N HIS A 392 16.97 -1.89 -25.45
CA HIS A 392 17.84 -0.72 -25.49
C HIS A 392 18.99 -0.76 -24.48
N ILE A 393 19.01 -1.74 -23.54
CA ILE A 393 20.08 -1.93 -22.54
C ILE A 393 20.99 -3.09 -22.92
N GLY A 394 20.41 -4.22 -23.34
CA GLY A 394 21.16 -5.41 -23.72
C GLY A 394 21.60 -6.27 -22.53
N ASP A 395 22.61 -7.11 -22.76
CA ASP A 395 23.08 -8.18 -21.84
C ASP A 395 23.53 -7.70 -20.46
N VAL A 396 24.04 -6.48 -20.37
CA VAL A 396 24.44 -5.84 -19.11
C VAL A 396 23.32 -5.91 -18.07
N TYR A 397 22.06 -5.86 -18.51
CA TYR A 397 20.91 -6.00 -17.63
C TYR A 397 20.86 -7.34 -16.90
N CYS A 398 21.03 -8.43 -17.63
CA CYS A 398 21.07 -9.78 -17.07
C CYS A 398 22.24 -9.95 -16.09
N ASP A 399 23.39 -9.40 -16.42
CA ASP A 399 24.59 -9.50 -15.58
C ASP A 399 24.41 -8.75 -14.26
N ILE A 400 23.79 -7.55 -14.28
CA ILE A 400 23.47 -6.79 -13.06
C ILE A 400 22.43 -7.55 -12.22
N VAL A 401 21.35 -8.03 -12.82
CA VAL A 401 20.31 -8.80 -12.09
C VAL A 401 20.92 -10.06 -11.45
N LYS A 402 21.76 -10.78 -12.21
CA LYS A 402 22.48 -11.94 -11.70
C LYS A 402 23.39 -11.58 -10.53
N TYR A 403 24.20 -10.55 -10.67
CA TYR A 403 25.07 -10.06 -9.60
C TYR A 403 24.29 -9.74 -8.33
N VAL A 404 23.19 -8.98 -8.45
CA VAL A 404 22.35 -8.59 -7.30
C VAL A 404 21.72 -9.81 -6.64
N ARG A 405 21.24 -10.78 -7.44
CA ARG A 405 20.67 -12.02 -6.92
C ARG A 405 21.73 -12.83 -6.14
N ASP A 406 22.87 -13.04 -6.73
CA ASP A 406 23.93 -13.89 -6.14
C ASP A 406 24.50 -13.25 -4.85
N ILE A 407 24.69 -11.93 -4.84
CA ILE A 407 25.19 -11.23 -3.65
C ILE A 407 24.12 -11.20 -2.54
N ARG A 408 22.83 -11.08 -2.88
CA ARG A 408 21.76 -11.12 -1.90
C ARG A 408 21.75 -12.43 -1.11
N PHE A 409 21.94 -13.56 -1.77
CA PHE A 409 21.99 -14.86 -1.09
C PHE A 409 23.20 -15.03 -0.17
N LYS A 410 24.28 -14.28 -0.41
CA LYS A 410 25.48 -14.26 0.44
C LYS A 410 25.40 -13.21 1.56
N THR A 411 24.41 -12.33 1.53
CA THR A 411 24.28 -11.23 2.48
C THR A 411 23.28 -11.62 3.57
N ASP A 412 23.65 -11.45 4.83
CA ASP A 412 22.77 -11.72 5.97
C ASP A 412 21.45 -10.94 5.89
N LYS A 413 20.33 -11.58 6.26
CA LYS A 413 18.98 -10.97 6.19
C LYS A 413 18.82 -9.74 7.09
N SER A 414 19.62 -9.63 8.15
CA SER A 414 19.62 -8.44 9.04
C SER A 414 20.41 -7.25 8.47
N ASN A 415 21.22 -7.48 7.45
CA ASN A 415 22.00 -6.43 6.82
C ASN A 415 21.10 -5.55 5.93
N PRO A 416 21.13 -4.21 6.07
CA PRO A 416 20.36 -3.30 5.23
C PRO A 416 20.52 -3.52 3.71
N TRP A 417 21.69 -3.98 3.27
CA TRP A 417 21.95 -4.31 1.88
C TRP A 417 21.12 -5.50 1.37
N ASN A 418 20.79 -6.49 2.22
CA ASN A 418 19.90 -7.57 1.80
C ASN A 418 18.51 -7.05 1.42
N LEU A 419 17.97 -6.11 2.21
CA LEU A 419 16.72 -5.42 1.88
C LEU A 419 16.85 -4.64 0.56
N MET A 420 17.95 -3.90 0.39
CA MET A 420 18.21 -3.15 -0.84
C MET A 420 18.22 -4.06 -2.07
N TYR A 421 18.96 -5.17 -2.03
CA TYR A 421 19.01 -6.14 -3.12
C TYR A 421 17.66 -6.76 -3.42
N LYS A 422 16.86 -7.07 -2.38
CA LYS A 422 15.47 -7.53 -2.54
C LYS A 422 14.62 -6.50 -3.28
N LEU A 423 14.73 -5.24 -2.91
CA LEU A 423 13.96 -4.14 -3.54
C LEU A 423 14.36 -3.95 -5.01
N ILE A 424 15.66 -3.99 -5.31
CA ILE A 424 16.16 -3.94 -6.69
C ILE A 424 15.56 -5.08 -7.51
N LEU A 425 15.70 -6.31 -7.05
CA LEU A 425 15.22 -7.48 -7.77
C LEU A 425 13.72 -7.41 -8.01
N ASN A 426 12.91 -7.08 -6.98
CA ASN A 426 11.46 -6.96 -7.14
C ASN A 426 11.04 -5.83 -8.10
N ALA A 427 11.75 -4.69 -8.07
CA ALA A 427 11.41 -3.56 -8.92
C ALA A 427 11.81 -3.80 -10.39
N PHE A 428 13.02 -4.30 -10.63
CA PHE A 428 13.63 -4.34 -11.95
C PHE A 428 13.44 -5.65 -12.72
N THR A 429 12.82 -6.66 -12.15
CA THR A 429 12.50 -7.88 -12.90
C THR A 429 11.01 -7.99 -13.28
N TYR A 430 10.20 -7.00 -12.90
CA TYR A 430 8.80 -6.93 -13.24
C TYR A 430 8.29 -5.48 -13.37
N GLY A 431 8.02 -4.77 -12.26
CA GLY A 431 7.26 -3.53 -12.25
C GLY A 431 7.85 -2.41 -13.11
N LYS A 432 9.15 -2.17 -12.98
CA LYS A 432 9.86 -1.12 -13.73
C LYS A 432 10.00 -1.39 -15.22
N LEU A 433 9.90 -2.65 -15.64
CA LEU A 433 9.86 -3.01 -17.06
C LEU A 433 8.55 -2.56 -17.75
N ASN A 434 7.49 -2.29 -16.98
CA ASN A 434 6.18 -1.88 -17.48
C ASN A 434 5.71 -0.51 -16.96
N GLU A 435 6.58 0.25 -16.32
CA GLU A 435 6.28 1.61 -15.83
C GLU A 435 6.67 2.65 -16.88
N ASP A 436 5.72 3.39 -17.43
CA ASP A 436 5.87 4.31 -18.57
C ASP A 436 7.03 5.32 -18.45
N ASN A 437 7.38 5.72 -17.25
CA ASN A 437 8.47 6.68 -16.99
C ASN A 437 9.79 6.01 -16.56
N SER A 438 9.88 4.68 -16.64
CA SER A 438 11.06 3.93 -16.26
C SER A 438 12.11 3.93 -17.38
N PHE A 439 13.38 4.10 -17.02
CA PHE A 439 14.49 3.97 -17.95
C PHE A 439 14.85 2.52 -18.32
N VAL A 440 14.14 1.55 -17.78
CA VAL A 440 14.22 0.14 -18.19
C VAL A 440 12.92 -0.34 -18.84
N PHE A 441 12.04 0.57 -19.24
CA PHE A 441 10.75 0.21 -19.83
C PHE A 441 10.92 -0.63 -21.09
N ASP A 442 10.42 -1.86 -21.03
CA ASP A 442 10.28 -2.80 -22.12
C ASP A 442 9.15 -3.80 -21.80
N PRO A 443 7.91 -3.55 -22.26
CA PRO A 443 6.77 -4.38 -21.92
C PRO A 443 6.85 -5.80 -22.50
N LYS A 444 7.61 -6.04 -23.59
CA LYS A 444 7.85 -7.38 -24.14
C LYS A 444 8.73 -8.17 -23.19
N ALA A 445 9.83 -7.59 -22.69
CA ALA A 445 10.69 -8.24 -21.71
C ALA A 445 9.93 -8.58 -20.42
N MET A 446 9.05 -7.70 -19.95
CA MET A 446 8.20 -7.96 -18.77
C MET A 446 7.28 -9.15 -19.00
N LEU A 447 6.53 -9.19 -20.13
CA LEU A 447 5.61 -10.29 -20.43
C LEU A 447 6.37 -11.60 -20.68
N THR A 448 7.56 -11.55 -21.29
CA THR A 448 8.42 -12.73 -21.44
C THR A 448 8.72 -13.36 -20.07
N VAL A 449 9.12 -12.57 -19.08
CA VAL A 449 9.36 -13.08 -17.72
C VAL A 449 8.10 -13.65 -17.10
N THR A 450 7.00 -12.93 -17.13
CA THR A 450 5.78 -13.32 -16.37
C THR A 450 5.02 -14.46 -17.02
N ILE A 451 4.94 -14.52 -18.35
CA ILE A 451 4.22 -15.61 -19.04
C ILE A 451 5.02 -16.90 -18.93
N ASN A 452 6.33 -16.88 -19.20
CA ASN A 452 7.14 -18.09 -19.02
C ASN A 452 7.14 -18.57 -17.56
N GLY A 453 7.17 -17.63 -16.60
CA GLY A 453 6.98 -17.98 -15.19
C GLY A 453 5.68 -18.72 -14.94
N GLN A 454 4.55 -18.21 -15.44
CA GLN A 454 3.25 -18.88 -15.29
C GLN A 454 3.25 -20.27 -15.94
N LEU A 455 3.76 -20.37 -17.16
CA LEU A 455 3.82 -21.64 -17.88
C LEU A 455 4.74 -22.66 -17.22
N MET A 456 5.90 -22.26 -16.68
CA MET A 456 6.79 -23.16 -15.94
C MET A 456 6.16 -23.67 -14.65
N LEU A 457 5.37 -22.87 -13.92
CA LEU A 457 4.60 -23.37 -12.77
C LEU A 457 3.50 -24.34 -13.21
N CYS A 458 2.81 -24.09 -14.34
CA CYS A 458 1.87 -25.05 -14.91
C CYS A 458 2.58 -26.36 -15.28
N MET A 459 3.80 -26.30 -15.81
CA MET A 459 4.60 -27.49 -16.12
C MET A 459 4.93 -28.29 -14.86
N LEU A 460 5.32 -27.63 -13.76
CA LEU A 460 5.53 -28.30 -12.48
C LEU A 460 4.25 -28.96 -11.96
N ALA A 461 3.14 -28.23 -12.02
CA ALA A 461 1.82 -28.75 -11.61
C ALA A 461 1.41 -29.98 -12.44
N GLU A 462 1.56 -29.92 -13.77
CA GLU A 462 1.27 -31.03 -14.67
C GLU A 462 2.18 -32.23 -14.41
N MET A 463 3.50 -32.00 -14.27
CA MET A 463 4.45 -33.09 -13.99
C MET A 463 4.08 -33.84 -12.71
N ILE A 464 3.64 -33.15 -11.67
CA ILE A 464 3.22 -33.77 -10.41
C ILE A 464 1.90 -34.53 -10.61
N ILE A 465 0.86 -33.88 -11.10
CA ILE A 465 -0.50 -34.47 -11.13
C ILE A 465 -0.60 -35.64 -12.12
N GLU A 466 0.04 -35.54 -13.30
CA GLU A 466 -0.02 -36.62 -14.30
C GLU A 466 0.85 -37.87 -13.95
N ASN A 467 1.67 -37.78 -12.90
CA ASN A 467 2.55 -38.87 -12.48
C ASN A 467 2.32 -39.36 -11.02
N THR A 468 1.25 -38.86 -10.37
CA THR A 468 0.80 -39.28 -9.03
C THR A 468 -0.71 -39.58 -9.05
N GLU A 469 -1.19 -40.44 -8.16
CA GLU A 469 -2.60 -40.83 -8.09
C GLU A 469 -3.36 -40.14 -6.95
N HIS A 470 -2.64 -39.82 -5.86
CA HIS A 470 -3.22 -39.34 -4.60
C HIS A 470 -2.73 -37.96 -4.21
N THR A 471 -1.94 -37.29 -5.07
CA THR A 471 -1.48 -35.93 -4.84
C THR A 471 -2.42 -34.92 -5.46
N THR A 472 -2.74 -33.84 -4.73
CA THR A 472 -3.64 -32.77 -5.19
C THR A 472 -3.00 -31.41 -5.03
N ILE A 473 -3.31 -30.49 -5.96
CA ILE A 473 -2.87 -29.09 -5.86
C ILE A 473 -3.81 -28.33 -4.92
N ILE A 474 -3.25 -27.64 -3.95
CA ILE A 474 -3.99 -26.78 -3.02
C ILE A 474 -3.99 -25.33 -3.52
N GLN A 475 -2.82 -24.84 -3.96
CA GLN A 475 -2.72 -23.54 -4.61
C GLN A 475 -1.50 -23.45 -5.54
N ALA A 476 -1.56 -22.53 -6.50
CA ALA A 476 -0.42 -21.98 -7.21
C ALA A 476 -0.48 -20.43 -7.09
N ASN A 477 0.61 -19.83 -6.65
CA ASN A 477 0.63 -18.40 -6.35
C ASN A 477 1.94 -17.79 -6.85
N THR A 478 1.88 -17.12 -7.99
CA THR A 478 2.95 -16.34 -8.64
C THR A 478 4.32 -16.98 -8.71
N ASP A 479 4.85 -17.51 -7.62
CA ASP A 479 6.23 -17.99 -7.45
C ASP A 479 6.35 -19.40 -6.89
N GLY A 480 5.23 -20.10 -6.64
CA GLY A 480 5.27 -21.46 -6.11
C GLY A 480 3.94 -22.20 -6.20
N ILE A 481 3.98 -23.49 -5.86
CA ILE A 481 2.78 -24.32 -5.74
C ILE A 481 2.76 -25.03 -4.37
N THR A 482 1.58 -25.15 -3.78
CA THR A 482 1.35 -25.98 -2.58
C THR A 482 0.55 -27.21 -2.98
N VAL A 483 1.03 -28.38 -2.59
CA VAL A 483 0.39 -29.67 -2.87
C VAL A 483 0.11 -30.44 -1.58
N LYS A 484 -1.00 -31.18 -1.56
CA LYS A 484 -1.26 -32.22 -0.56
C LYS A 484 -0.80 -33.55 -1.15
N VAL A 485 0.29 -34.11 -0.61
CA VAL A 485 0.99 -35.28 -1.13
C VAL A 485 0.74 -36.46 -0.24
N HIS A 486 0.29 -37.60 -0.80
CA HIS A 486 0.29 -38.86 -0.07
C HIS A 486 1.74 -39.30 0.20
N LYS A 487 2.02 -39.78 1.42
CA LYS A 487 3.41 -40.08 1.84
C LYS A 487 4.11 -41.13 0.98
N SER A 488 3.34 -42.07 0.40
CA SER A 488 3.91 -43.05 -0.55
C SER A 488 4.36 -42.45 -1.88
N GLU A 489 3.89 -41.25 -2.22
CA GLU A 489 4.23 -40.55 -3.46
C GLU A 489 5.26 -39.42 -3.23
N TYR A 490 5.66 -39.18 -1.99
CA TYR A 490 6.56 -38.08 -1.64
C TYR A 490 7.88 -38.13 -2.41
N ASP A 491 8.54 -39.29 -2.45
CA ASP A 491 9.81 -39.45 -3.18
C ASP A 491 9.63 -39.21 -4.68
N LYS A 492 8.47 -39.60 -5.23
CA LYS A 492 8.12 -39.34 -6.63
C LYS A 492 7.95 -37.84 -6.90
N VAL A 493 7.24 -37.13 -6.02
CA VAL A 493 7.09 -35.67 -6.14
C VAL A 493 8.46 -34.96 -6.06
N LYS A 494 9.37 -35.43 -5.21
CA LYS A 494 10.74 -34.92 -5.15
C LYS A 494 11.52 -35.15 -6.45
N GLU A 495 11.48 -36.37 -6.98
CA GLU A 495 12.11 -36.72 -8.27
C GLU A 495 11.58 -35.79 -9.40
N LEU A 496 10.27 -35.57 -9.46
CA LEU A 496 9.63 -34.70 -10.45
C LEU A 496 10.05 -33.23 -10.27
N SER A 497 10.16 -32.78 -9.02
CA SER A 497 10.64 -31.44 -8.68
C SER A 497 12.10 -31.25 -9.10
N GLU A 498 12.97 -32.24 -8.91
CA GLU A 498 14.36 -32.24 -9.37
C GLU A 498 14.45 -32.23 -10.91
N GLN A 499 13.66 -33.06 -11.59
CA GLN A 499 13.55 -33.06 -13.05
C GLN A 499 13.10 -31.68 -13.60
N TRP A 500 12.16 -31.03 -12.93
CA TRP A 500 11.73 -29.67 -13.29
C TRP A 500 12.84 -28.65 -13.08
N GLN A 501 13.59 -28.74 -11.97
CA GLN A 501 14.74 -27.89 -11.71
C GLN A 501 15.85 -28.07 -12.77
N ASP A 502 16.12 -29.29 -13.15
CA ASP A 502 17.12 -29.62 -14.21
C ASP A 502 16.65 -29.06 -15.57
N LYS A 503 15.37 -29.22 -15.91
CA LYS A 503 14.78 -28.69 -17.15
C LYS A 503 14.81 -27.17 -17.24
N THR A 504 14.60 -26.47 -16.13
CA THR A 504 14.45 -25.00 -16.12
C THR A 504 15.72 -24.25 -15.67
N GLY A 505 16.65 -24.93 -15.01
CA GLY A 505 17.77 -24.30 -14.33
C GLY A 505 17.40 -23.49 -13.09
N LEU A 506 16.13 -23.54 -12.66
CA LEU A 506 15.61 -22.87 -11.48
C LEU A 506 15.72 -23.76 -10.24
N GLN A 507 15.63 -23.17 -9.06
CA GLN A 507 15.71 -23.88 -7.79
C GLN A 507 14.43 -23.71 -6.98
N LEU A 508 13.98 -24.80 -6.35
CA LEU A 508 12.84 -24.81 -5.44
C LEU A 508 13.33 -24.77 -3.98
N ASP A 509 12.62 -24.03 -3.16
CA ASP A 509 12.65 -24.13 -1.70
C ASP A 509 11.43 -24.93 -1.24
N GLU A 510 11.64 -25.85 -0.32
CA GLU A 510 10.57 -26.67 0.26
C GLU A 510 10.14 -26.12 1.61
N ALA A 511 8.84 -26.07 1.86
CA ALA A 511 8.28 -25.82 3.18
C ALA A 511 7.15 -26.81 3.47
N TYR A 512 6.97 -27.12 4.74
CA TYR A 512 5.98 -28.12 5.21
C TYR A 512 5.00 -27.47 6.16
N TYR A 513 3.71 -27.65 5.92
CA TYR A 513 2.67 -27.11 6.79
C TYR A 513 1.97 -28.21 7.58
N ASP A 514 1.61 -27.93 8.84
CA ASP A 514 0.69 -28.75 9.61
C ASP A 514 -0.73 -28.61 9.01
N PHE A 515 -1.12 -27.39 8.68
CA PHE A 515 -2.40 -27.08 8.05
C PHE A 515 -2.35 -25.77 7.27
N MET A 516 -3.36 -25.59 6.43
CA MET A 516 -3.68 -24.35 5.74
C MET A 516 -5.22 -24.13 5.76
N ALA A 517 -5.66 -23.00 6.33
CA ALA A 517 -7.01 -22.49 6.21
C ALA A 517 -7.01 -21.46 5.08
N ILE A 518 -7.53 -21.83 3.95
CA ILE A 518 -7.48 -21.03 2.71
C ILE A 518 -8.88 -20.61 2.29
N ASN A 519 -9.09 -19.28 2.24
CA ASN A 519 -10.29 -18.72 1.63
C ASN A 519 -10.13 -18.59 0.12
N ASP A 520 -9.00 -18.05 -0.30
CA ASP A 520 -8.55 -18.00 -1.70
C ASP A 520 -7.01 -17.81 -1.73
N VAL A 521 -6.44 -17.78 -2.92
CA VAL A 521 -4.97 -17.68 -3.14
C VAL A 521 -4.30 -16.50 -2.44
N ASN A 522 -5.02 -15.40 -2.20
CA ASN A 522 -4.51 -14.19 -1.57
C ASN A 522 -4.91 -14.04 -0.10
N ASN A 523 -5.84 -14.87 0.38
CA ASN A 523 -6.40 -14.79 1.72
C ASN A 523 -6.32 -16.15 2.39
N TYR A 524 -5.23 -16.40 3.11
CA TYR A 524 -5.03 -17.67 3.83
C TYR A 524 -4.19 -17.52 5.10
N LEU A 525 -4.29 -18.53 5.93
CA LEU A 525 -3.52 -18.73 7.13
C LEU A 525 -2.98 -20.17 7.12
N ALA A 526 -1.67 -20.34 7.35
CA ALA A 526 -1.04 -21.65 7.41
C ALA A 526 -0.09 -21.72 8.62
N LYS A 527 0.10 -22.93 9.15
CA LYS A 527 1.06 -23.19 10.22
C LYS A 527 2.17 -24.06 9.67
N TYR A 528 3.40 -23.57 9.75
CA TYR A 528 4.57 -24.37 9.47
C TYR A 528 4.66 -25.55 10.42
N SER A 529 4.95 -26.73 9.90
CA SER A 529 5.20 -27.92 10.74
C SER A 529 6.49 -27.75 11.55
N SER A 530 6.73 -28.68 12.46
CA SER A 530 7.97 -28.76 13.25
C SER A 530 9.19 -29.22 12.44
N ASP A 531 9.03 -29.46 11.13
CA ASP A 531 10.13 -29.92 10.27
C ASP A 531 11.30 -28.91 10.29
N PRO A 532 12.54 -29.37 10.57
CA PRO A 532 13.71 -28.50 10.67
C PRO A 532 14.11 -27.87 9.34
N ARG A 533 13.60 -28.34 8.21
CA ARG A 533 13.81 -27.72 6.88
C ARG A 533 13.03 -26.41 6.73
N ASN A 534 11.97 -26.20 7.52
CA ASN A 534 11.26 -24.95 7.55
C ASN A 534 12.16 -23.82 8.10
N GLU A 535 12.12 -22.65 7.46
CA GLU A 535 12.85 -21.46 7.97
C GLU A 535 12.39 -21.04 9.37
N LYS A 536 11.11 -21.22 9.66
CA LYS A 536 10.48 -20.85 10.94
C LYS A 536 9.54 -21.93 11.44
N PRO A 537 10.05 -23.06 11.93
CA PRO A 537 9.23 -24.18 12.38
C PRO A 537 8.18 -23.71 13.42
N ASN A 538 7.00 -24.31 13.38
CA ASN A 538 5.86 -24.05 14.27
C ASN A 538 5.27 -22.62 14.21
N SER A 539 5.74 -21.73 13.32
CA SER A 539 5.20 -20.38 13.20
C SER A 539 4.01 -20.31 12.25
N MET A 540 3.25 -19.22 12.36
CA MET A 540 2.12 -18.95 11.47
C MET A 540 2.58 -18.13 10.25
N LYS A 541 2.06 -18.50 9.06
CA LYS A 541 2.13 -17.71 7.81
C LYS A 541 0.74 -17.16 7.55
N VAL A 542 0.61 -15.84 7.47
CA VAL A 542 -0.70 -15.18 7.29
C VAL A 542 -0.65 -14.27 6.07
N LYS A 543 -1.73 -14.26 5.27
CA LYS A 543 -1.86 -13.39 4.09
C LYS A 543 -3.25 -12.76 3.98
N GLY A 544 -3.30 -11.59 3.32
CA GLY A 544 -4.54 -10.90 2.96
C GLY A 544 -5.37 -10.48 4.17
N ALA A 545 -6.64 -10.89 4.19
CA ALA A 545 -7.58 -10.53 5.24
C ALA A 545 -7.19 -11.05 6.64
N TYR A 546 -6.30 -12.04 6.72
CA TYR A 546 -5.80 -12.61 7.98
C TYR A 546 -4.57 -11.88 8.54
N LEU A 547 -4.05 -10.85 7.86
CA LEU A 547 -2.91 -10.07 8.36
C LEU A 547 -3.26 -9.36 9.67
N ASN A 548 -2.50 -9.66 10.72
CA ASN A 548 -2.65 -9.07 12.05
C ASN A 548 -1.56 -8.02 12.37
N LYS A 549 -0.62 -7.83 11.45
CA LYS A 549 0.44 -6.80 11.50
C LYS A 549 0.53 -6.12 10.13
N PRO A 550 -0.44 -5.28 9.77
CA PRO A 550 -0.43 -4.60 8.50
C PRO A 550 0.71 -3.57 8.40
N THR A 551 1.10 -3.22 7.19
CA THR A 551 2.04 -2.11 6.93
C THR A 551 1.32 -0.77 7.00
N TRP A 552 2.05 0.33 7.16
CA TRP A 552 1.48 1.69 7.29
C TRP A 552 0.54 2.11 6.16
N THR A 553 0.65 1.47 5.00
CA THR A 553 -0.21 1.70 3.81
C THR A 553 -1.52 0.91 3.83
N GLN A 554 -1.71 0.03 4.81
CA GLN A 554 -2.88 -0.84 4.94
C GLN A 554 -3.84 -0.35 6.02
N ASP A 555 -5.03 -0.94 6.05
CA ASP A 555 -6.07 -0.63 7.03
C ASP A 555 -5.83 -1.40 8.34
N PHE A 556 -5.72 -0.67 9.46
CA PHE A 556 -5.59 -1.22 10.81
C PHE A 556 -6.93 -1.39 11.53
N SER A 557 -8.04 -1.22 10.82
CA SER A 557 -9.37 -1.38 11.41
C SER A 557 -9.62 -2.82 11.84
N PHE A 558 -10.19 -3.00 13.03
CA PHE A 558 -10.64 -4.28 13.57
C PHE A 558 -9.56 -5.38 13.61
N LEU A 559 -8.35 -5.05 13.99
CA LEU A 559 -7.26 -6.02 14.12
C LEU A 559 -7.56 -7.17 15.11
N VAL A 560 -8.53 -7.00 15.99
CA VAL A 560 -9.00 -8.07 16.86
C VAL A 560 -9.50 -9.28 16.07
N ILE A 561 -10.06 -9.09 14.87
CA ILE A 561 -10.60 -10.17 14.04
C ILE A 561 -9.49 -11.11 13.55
N PRO A 562 -8.49 -10.64 12.75
CA PRO A 562 -7.42 -11.52 12.30
C PRO A 562 -6.60 -12.10 13.46
N LYS A 563 -6.46 -11.38 14.60
CA LYS A 563 -5.79 -11.90 15.79
C LYS A 563 -6.56 -13.03 16.47
N ALA A 564 -7.90 -12.92 16.56
CA ALA A 564 -8.75 -13.97 17.11
C ALA A 564 -8.77 -15.22 16.21
N VAL A 565 -8.83 -15.01 14.89
CA VAL A 565 -8.78 -16.10 13.91
C VAL A 565 -7.44 -16.83 13.96
N GLU A 566 -6.33 -16.09 14.04
CA GLU A 566 -5.00 -16.71 14.19
C GLU A 566 -4.92 -17.54 15.48
N ALA A 567 -5.38 -17.01 16.62
CA ALA A 567 -5.38 -17.74 17.90
C ALA A 567 -6.22 -19.02 17.83
N TYR A 568 -7.37 -18.97 17.17
CA TYR A 568 -8.21 -20.16 16.98
C TYR A 568 -7.47 -21.28 16.23
N PHE A 569 -6.87 -20.96 15.08
CA PHE A 569 -6.16 -21.95 14.29
C PHE A 569 -4.81 -22.35 14.90
N LYS A 570 -4.17 -21.47 15.66
CA LYS A 570 -2.86 -21.75 16.26
C LYS A 570 -2.92 -22.68 17.46
N ASP A 571 -3.85 -22.44 18.36
CA ASP A 571 -3.90 -23.08 19.68
C ASP A 571 -5.32 -23.49 20.14
N GLY A 572 -6.33 -23.35 19.28
CA GLY A 572 -7.72 -23.71 19.58
C GLY A 572 -8.46 -22.70 20.46
N THR A 573 -7.90 -21.52 20.70
CA THR A 573 -8.58 -20.49 21.51
C THR A 573 -9.85 -20.04 20.79
N LEU A 574 -11.00 -20.32 21.39
CA LEU A 574 -12.28 -19.87 20.82
C LEU A 574 -12.30 -18.35 20.67
N PRO A 575 -12.79 -17.81 19.55
CA PRO A 575 -12.82 -16.38 19.29
C PRO A 575 -13.51 -15.57 20.38
N GLU A 576 -14.60 -16.10 20.96
CA GLU A 576 -15.29 -15.47 22.08
C GLU A 576 -14.36 -15.30 23.29
N ASN A 577 -13.60 -16.33 23.63
CA ASN A 577 -12.65 -16.30 24.74
C ASN A 577 -11.50 -15.34 24.45
N PHE A 578 -10.98 -15.35 23.22
CA PHE A 578 -9.94 -14.41 22.82
C PHE A 578 -10.39 -12.96 23.02
N ILE A 579 -11.58 -12.61 22.53
CA ILE A 579 -12.11 -11.26 22.53
C ILE A 579 -12.44 -10.76 23.94
N VAL A 580 -13.06 -11.58 24.77
CA VAL A 580 -13.37 -11.20 26.17
C VAL A 580 -12.08 -10.90 26.94
N ASN A 581 -11.00 -11.61 26.64
CA ASN A 581 -9.72 -11.45 27.33
C ASN A 581 -8.76 -10.46 26.64
N HIS A 582 -9.08 -9.99 25.43
CA HIS A 582 -8.22 -9.07 24.69
C HIS A 582 -8.24 -7.68 25.33
N LYS A 583 -7.04 -7.16 25.66
CA LYS A 583 -6.90 -5.92 26.45
C LYS A 583 -6.70 -4.66 25.62
N ASP A 584 -6.26 -4.81 24.37
CA ASP A 584 -6.01 -3.67 23.50
C ASP A 584 -7.32 -3.18 22.86
N ASN A 585 -7.86 -2.10 23.39
CA ASN A 585 -9.10 -1.50 22.87
C ASN A 585 -8.92 -0.94 21.46
N HIS A 586 -7.72 -0.56 21.04
CA HIS A 586 -7.46 -0.05 19.71
C HIS A 586 -7.75 -1.10 18.63
N ASP A 587 -7.49 -2.37 18.90
CA ASP A 587 -7.79 -3.46 17.98
C ASP A 587 -9.29 -3.62 17.66
N PHE A 588 -10.19 -3.05 18.46
CA PHE A 588 -11.63 -3.06 18.21
C PHE A 588 -12.11 -1.84 17.42
N MET A 589 -11.22 -0.88 17.13
CA MET A 589 -11.59 0.36 16.46
C MET A 589 -11.53 0.21 14.94
N ALA A 590 -12.27 1.07 14.24
CA ALA A 590 -12.16 1.22 12.80
C ALA A 590 -11.93 2.67 12.42
N HIS A 591 -11.14 2.87 11.37
CA HIS A 591 -10.97 4.14 10.70
C HIS A 591 -11.77 4.15 9.39
N ILE A 592 -12.71 5.08 9.27
CA ILE A 592 -13.54 5.24 8.07
C ILE A 592 -13.33 6.65 7.53
N LYS A 593 -12.84 6.74 6.29
CA LYS A 593 -12.77 8.01 5.57
C LYS A 593 -14.15 8.33 4.99
N ILE A 594 -14.74 9.40 5.48
CA ILE A 594 -16.03 9.89 4.98
C ILE A 594 -15.75 10.93 3.89
N ASP A 595 -16.50 10.84 2.78
CA ASP A 595 -16.45 11.86 1.74
C ASP A 595 -16.89 13.21 2.33
N LYS A 596 -16.15 14.27 1.99
CA LYS A 596 -16.40 15.63 2.50
C LYS A 596 -17.81 16.17 2.25
N ARG A 597 -18.58 15.53 1.37
CA ARG A 597 -19.98 15.84 1.07
C ARG A 597 -20.97 15.26 2.07
N PHE A 598 -20.51 14.43 3.03
CA PHE A 598 -21.38 13.77 4.00
C PHE A 598 -20.97 14.12 5.42
N GLU A 599 -21.96 14.25 6.28
CA GLU A 599 -21.80 14.26 7.73
C GLU A 599 -22.06 12.87 8.30
N LEU A 600 -21.33 12.52 9.34
CA LEU A 600 -21.59 11.32 10.11
C LEU A 600 -22.26 11.70 11.42
N LEU A 601 -23.46 11.19 11.62
CA LEU A 601 -24.18 11.28 12.89
C LEU A 601 -24.14 9.90 13.56
N GLY A 602 -23.61 9.84 14.78
CA GLY A 602 -23.71 8.66 15.62
C GLY A 602 -24.96 8.74 16.49
N ILE A 603 -25.88 7.81 16.31
CA ILE A 603 -27.09 7.69 17.13
C ILE A 603 -26.96 6.41 17.96
N PHE A 604 -27.04 6.56 19.27
CA PHE A 604 -26.96 5.46 20.22
C PHE A 604 -28.33 5.16 20.79
N LYS A 605 -28.76 3.92 20.73
CA LYS A 605 -30.02 3.45 21.33
C LYS A 605 -29.76 3.07 22.79
N ASN A 606 -30.52 3.65 23.71
CA ASN A 606 -30.42 3.27 25.14
C ASN A 606 -30.85 1.83 25.38
N ASN A 607 -30.19 1.16 26.31
CA ASN A 607 -30.45 -0.26 26.62
C ASN A 607 -31.85 -0.56 27.18
N ASP A 608 -32.57 0.45 27.63
CA ASP A 608 -33.89 0.34 28.26
C ASP A 608 -35.06 0.64 27.31
N ASN A 609 -34.78 0.83 26.01
CA ASN A 609 -35.75 1.28 25.01
C ASN A 609 -36.46 2.62 25.33
N SER A 610 -35.94 3.40 26.28
CA SER A 610 -36.56 4.66 26.72
C SER A 610 -36.25 5.88 25.86
N GLY A 611 -35.67 5.69 24.67
CA GLY A 611 -35.38 6.76 23.72
C GLY A 611 -33.94 6.67 23.13
N LEU A 612 -33.62 7.64 22.26
CA LEU A 612 -32.27 7.82 21.68
C LEU A 612 -31.53 8.82 22.58
N SER A 613 -30.37 8.38 23.15
CA SER A 613 -29.46 9.33 23.80
C SER A 613 -28.32 9.69 22.87
N VAL A 614 -28.07 10.98 22.73
CA VAL A 614 -26.85 11.49 22.11
C VAL A 614 -25.83 11.69 23.21
N THR A 615 -25.06 10.65 23.54
CA THR A 615 -23.91 10.79 24.43
C THR A 615 -22.68 11.03 23.58
N ASP A 616 -22.08 12.19 23.71
CA ASP A 616 -20.77 12.58 23.15
C ASP A 616 -20.46 11.94 21.80
N ALA A 617 -21.37 12.16 20.84
CA ALA A 617 -21.14 11.74 19.47
C ALA A 617 -19.84 12.39 19.03
N LEU A 618 -18.90 11.56 18.57
CA LEU A 618 -17.78 12.03 17.79
C LEU A 618 -18.36 12.67 16.52
N MET A 619 -18.73 13.94 16.64
CA MET A 619 -19.21 14.73 15.50
C MET A 619 -18.02 15.05 14.62
N PHE A 620 -17.95 14.41 13.47
CA PHE A 620 -17.16 14.89 12.35
C PHE A 620 -18.02 15.92 11.58
N ASN A 621 -17.97 17.18 12.03
CA ASN A 621 -18.69 18.25 11.38
C ASN A 621 -18.07 18.61 10.04
N ARG A 622 -18.86 18.47 8.98
CA ARG A 622 -18.88 19.41 7.85
C ARG A 622 -20.27 19.43 7.22
N LEU A 623 -21.03 20.44 7.54
CA LEU A 623 -22.20 20.85 6.76
C LEU A 623 -21.71 21.44 5.41
N LEU A 624 -22.16 20.84 4.32
CA LEU A 624 -22.11 21.47 3.01
C LEU A 624 -23.35 22.38 2.87
N ASN A 625 -23.05 23.66 2.78
CA ASN A 625 -23.95 24.80 2.55
C ASN A 625 -24.60 25.44 3.80
N HIS A 626 -23.90 26.41 4.32
CA HIS A 626 -24.26 27.76 4.79
C HIS A 626 -25.56 28.05 5.57
N GLU A 627 -26.36 27.08 5.92
CA GLU A 627 -27.40 27.28 6.92
C GLU A 627 -27.20 26.27 8.05
N THR A 628 -26.62 26.74 9.13
CA THR A 628 -26.45 26.04 10.39
C THR A 628 -27.78 25.74 11.02
N LEU A 629 -28.46 24.71 10.60
CA LEU A 629 -29.28 23.96 11.52
C LEU A 629 -28.31 23.32 12.51
N ASN A 630 -28.41 23.72 13.76
CA ASN A 630 -27.61 23.13 14.82
C ASN A 630 -28.10 21.69 14.99
N VAL A 631 -27.43 20.75 14.29
CA VAL A 631 -27.83 19.33 14.27
C VAL A 631 -27.87 18.76 15.68
N ILE A 632 -27.07 19.33 16.61
CA ILE A 632 -27.11 18.97 18.04
C ILE A 632 -28.45 19.33 18.66
N ASP A 633 -29.01 20.49 18.34
CA ASP A 633 -30.29 20.91 18.88
C ASP A 633 -31.45 20.10 18.28
N VAL A 634 -31.36 19.76 16.98
CA VAL A 634 -32.35 18.86 16.34
C VAL A 634 -32.29 17.44 16.93
N LEU A 635 -31.10 16.93 17.23
CA LEU A 635 -30.95 15.59 17.82
C LEU A 635 -31.36 15.54 19.30
N LYS A 636 -31.22 16.64 20.04
CA LYS A 636 -31.74 16.73 21.42
C LYS A 636 -33.25 16.63 21.49
N ASP A 637 -33.95 17.04 20.43
CA ASP A 637 -35.42 17.01 20.32
C ASP A 637 -35.95 15.71 19.66
N LEU A 638 -35.05 14.78 19.21
CA LEU A 638 -35.42 13.51 18.63
C LEU A 638 -35.64 12.44 19.72
N ASP A 639 -36.90 12.25 20.11
CA ASP A 639 -37.30 11.28 21.13
C ASP A 639 -37.31 9.84 20.59
N ASP A 640 -37.32 9.63 19.26
CA ASP A 640 -37.45 8.32 18.66
C ASP A 640 -36.85 8.20 17.24
N TYR A 641 -36.77 6.96 16.75
CA TYR A 641 -36.22 6.60 15.43
C TYR A 641 -37.10 7.17 14.28
N ASP A 642 -38.41 7.30 14.48
CA ASP A 642 -39.31 7.75 13.43
C ASP A 642 -39.13 9.26 13.15
N LYS A 643 -38.92 10.08 14.16
CA LYS A 643 -38.51 11.48 13.97
C LYS A 643 -37.19 11.64 13.25
N PHE A 644 -36.24 10.76 13.50
CA PHE A 644 -34.97 10.74 12.75
C PHE A 644 -35.18 10.39 11.27
N ILE A 645 -36.03 9.42 10.99
CA ILE A 645 -36.35 9.05 9.60
C ILE A 645 -37.09 10.22 8.90
N ASP A 646 -37.99 10.90 9.58
CA ASP A 646 -38.69 12.07 9.05
C ASP A 646 -37.73 13.23 8.78
N TYR A 647 -36.75 13.47 9.64
CA TYR A 647 -35.66 14.43 9.39
C TYR A 647 -34.86 14.07 8.11
N ILE A 648 -34.49 12.80 7.93
CA ILE A 648 -33.81 12.36 6.73
C ILE A 648 -34.69 12.53 5.48
N LYS A 649 -36.01 12.30 5.56
CA LYS A 649 -36.92 12.52 4.45
C LYS A 649 -36.94 13.98 4.03
N VAL A 650 -37.05 14.91 5.02
CA VAL A 650 -37.02 16.36 4.79
C VAL A 650 -35.74 16.78 4.09
N ASP A 651 -34.60 16.30 4.55
CA ASP A 651 -33.28 16.61 3.97
C ASP A 651 -33.12 16.04 2.54
N ILE A 652 -33.63 14.85 2.27
CA ILE A 652 -33.65 14.25 0.93
C ILE A 652 -34.54 15.03 -0.01
N ALA A 653 -35.77 15.40 0.46
CA ALA A 653 -36.73 16.18 -0.30
C ALA A 653 -36.14 17.54 -0.70
N LYS A 654 -35.55 18.26 0.26
CA LYS A 654 -34.88 19.56 0.05
C LYS A 654 -33.71 19.43 -0.94
N THR A 655 -32.88 18.39 -0.81
CA THR A 655 -31.70 18.17 -1.67
C THR A 655 -32.09 17.82 -3.11
N LYS A 656 -33.19 17.09 -3.29
CA LYS A 656 -33.66 16.64 -4.62
C LYS A 656 -34.69 17.60 -5.23
N GLY A 657 -35.21 18.61 -4.49
CA GLY A 657 -36.25 19.48 -4.94
C GLY A 657 -37.62 18.78 -5.17
N ILE A 658 -37.91 17.73 -4.39
CA ILE A 658 -39.13 16.90 -4.49
C ILE A 658 -39.99 17.07 -3.23
N SER A 659 -41.26 16.63 -3.27
CA SER A 659 -42.10 16.59 -2.06
C SER A 659 -41.54 15.57 -1.05
N ILE A 660 -41.79 15.81 0.25
CA ILE A 660 -41.44 14.88 1.32
C ILE A 660 -42.15 13.53 1.12
N ASP A 661 -43.38 13.57 0.61
CA ASP A 661 -44.19 12.38 0.36
C ASP A 661 -43.65 11.51 -0.81
N ASP A 662 -42.87 12.13 -1.72
CA ASP A 662 -42.23 11.46 -2.85
C ASP A 662 -40.87 10.83 -2.50
N VAL A 663 -40.41 10.96 -1.25
CA VAL A 663 -39.14 10.34 -0.79
C VAL A 663 -39.36 8.86 -0.58
N ASP A 664 -38.86 8.06 -1.54
CA ASP A 664 -38.99 6.61 -1.50
C ASP A 664 -38.03 5.94 -0.47
N PHE A 665 -38.45 4.74 -0.03
CA PHE A 665 -37.68 3.95 0.93
C PHE A 665 -36.26 3.56 0.38
N LYS A 666 -36.10 3.49 -0.94
CA LYS A 666 -34.77 3.28 -1.57
C LYS A 666 -33.86 4.48 -1.39
N SER A 667 -34.40 5.70 -1.46
CA SER A 667 -33.64 6.94 -1.25
C SER A 667 -33.21 7.08 0.20
N ILE A 668 -34.09 6.76 1.15
CA ILE A 668 -33.78 6.71 2.59
C ILE A 668 -32.72 5.63 2.84
N ASN A 669 -32.95 4.41 2.36
CA ASN A 669 -31.99 3.31 2.49
C ASN A 669 -30.64 3.58 1.79
N ARG A 670 -30.63 4.32 0.69
CA ARG A 670 -29.37 4.74 0.02
C ARG A 670 -28.60 5.75 0.86
N ARG A 671 -29.24 6.67 1.56
CA ARG A 671 -28.58 7.61 2.47
C ARG A 671 -28.13 6.96 3.76
N VAL A 672 -28.95 6.09 4.34
CA VAL A 672 -28.62 5.30 5.53
C VAL A 672 -27.59 4.20 5.20
N LYS A 673 -27.59 3.65 3.96
CA LYS A 673 -26.63 2.63 3.47
C LYS A 673 -25.48 3.20 2.66
N SER A 674 -25.40 4.50 2.39
CA SER A 674 -24.22 5.10 1.74
C SER A 674 -23.00 5.14 2.65
N VAL A 675 -23.19 4.78 3.89
CA VAL A 675 -22.15 4.38 4.80
C VAL A 675 -21.88 2.90 4.57
N PRO A 676 -20.64 2.42 4.40
CA PRO A 676 -20.34 1.00 4.17
C PRO A 676 -21.01 0.10 5.18
N SER A 677 -21.36 -1.13 4.80
CA SER A 677 -22.01 -2.13 5.69
C SER A 677 -21.33 -2.31 7.05
N LYS A 678 -20.04 -1.98 7.14
CA LYS A 678 -19.26 -1.83 8.37
C LYS A 678 -19.81 -0.75 9.34
N SER A 679 -20.58 0.23 8.88
CA SER A 679 -21.10 1.31 9.72
C SER A 679 -22.51 1.03 10.28
N LYS A 680 -23.25 0.11 9.69
CA LYS A 680 -24.44 -0.45 10.37
C LYS A 680 -24.04 -1.10 11.69
N PHE A 681 -22.81 -1.55 11.76
CA PHE A 681 -22.14 -2.05 12.92
C PHE A 681 -21.80 -0.96 13.94
N PHE A 682 -21.41 0.24 13.51
CA PHE A 682 -21.09 1.36 14.38
C PHE A 682 -22.34 1.96 15.08
N GLY A 683 -23.46 2.08 14.36
CA GLY A 683 -24.66 2.70 14.92
C GLY A 683 -25.35 1.86 16.00
N GLU A 684 -25.32 0.53 15.85
CA GLU A 684 -26.03 -0.36 16.79
C GLU A 684 -25.19 -0.78 18.00
N GLU A 685 -23.87 -0.67 17.93
CA GLU A 685 -23.01 -1.42 18.86
C GLU A 685 -21.97 -0.59 19.62
N LEU A 686 -21.70 0.69 19.29
CA LEU A 686 -20.75 1.50 20.07
C LEU A 686 -21.22 1.76 21.52
N SER A 687 -22.54 1.88 21.78
CA SER A 687 -23.08 1.97 23.14
C SER A 687 -22.97 0.67 23.93
N LYS A 688 -22.81 -0.45 23.22
CA LYS A 688 -22.62 -1.79 23.77
C LYS A 688 -21.15 -2.24 23.74
N LEU A 689 -20.25 -1.45 23.17
CA LEU A 689 -18.85 -1.86 22.94
C LEU A 689 -18.14 -2.26 24.23
N PHE A 690 -18.51 -1.68 25.36
CA PHE A 690 -18.02 -2.09 26.67
C PHE A 690 -18.76 -3.32 27.25
N LYS A 691 -19.93 -3.70 26.70
CA LYS A 691 -20.68 -4.90 27.10
C LYS A 691 -20.83 -5.98 26.02
N VAL A 692 -20.45 -5.70 24.77
CA VAL A 692 -20.72 -6.55 23.58
C VAL A 692 -19.45 -6.88 22.79
N LYS A 693 -18.33 -7.05 23.47
CA LYS A 693 -17.22 -7.81 22.91
C LYS A 693 -17.70 -9.17 22.31
N GLU A 694 -18.72 -9.75 22.84
CA GLU A 694 -19.23 -11.08 22.49
C GLU A 694 -20.06 -11.15 21.20
N LYS A 695 -20.91 -10.17 20.92
CA LYS A 695 -21.86 -10.22 19.79
C LYS A 695 -21.27 -9.81 18.43
N VAL A 696 -20.35 -8.87 18.47
CA VAL A 696 -19.62 -8.35 17.33
C VAL A 696 -18.81 -9.46 16.66
N THR A 697 -18.20 -10.26 17.45
CA THR A 697 -17.26 -11.29 17.01
C THR A 697 -17.94 -12.52 16.50
N LYS A 698 -19.06 -12.94 17.10
CA LYS A 698 -19.82 -14.10 16.57
C LYS A 698 -20.24 -13.90 15.13
N SER A 699 -20.62 -12.69 14.74
CA SER A 699 -20.99 -12.39 13.35
C SER A 699 -19.80 -12.33 12.40
N PHE A 700 -18.66 -11.79 12.85
CA PHE A 700 -17.47 -11.62 12.00
C PHE A 700 -16.62 -12.89 11.95
N VAL A 701 -16.42 -13.56 13.07
CA VAL A 701 -15.69 -14.84 13.08
C VAL A 701 -16.47 -15.91 12.32
N LYS A 702 -17.79 -15.92 12.43
CA LYS A 702 -18.63 -16.78 11.62
C LYS A 702 -18.45 -16.55 10.12
N TYR A 703 -18.36 -15.28 9.70
CA TYR A 703 -18.08 -14.90 8.31
C TYR A 703 -16.70 -15.34 7.81
N TYR A 704 -15.69 -15.38 8.68
CA TYR A 704 -14.32 -15.79 8.32
C TYR A 704 -14.05 -17.30 8.53
N LEU A 705 -14.88 -18.00 9.30
CA LEU A 705 -14.77 -19.45 9.53
C LEU A 705 -15.72 -20.27 8.64
N GLU A 706 -16.76 -19.66 8.08
CA GLU A 706 -17.60 -20.22 7.01
C GLU A 706 -16.99 -19.91 5.64
#